data_eb7916429524a483d0bc63edeeb32b3a
#
_entry.id   eb7916429524a483d0bc63edeeb32b3a
#
_cell.length_a   1.000
_cell.length_b   1.000
_cell.length_c   1.000
_cell.angle_alpha   90.00
_cell.angle_beta   90.00
_cell.angle_gamma   90.00
#
_symmetry.space_group_name_H-M   'P 1'
#
loop_
_entity.id
_entity.type
_entity.pdbx_description
1 polymer ?
#
loop_
_entity_poly.entity_id
_entity_poly.type
_entity_poly.pdbx_seq_one_letter_code
_entity_poly.pdbx_strand_id
1 'polypeptide(L)'
;MMCLYSPTFPCRSRRFFEALLKAADNPTGTNILRYIRSGFVRLPSEKNNGKTVPMTLKERHLVEQHLMEEYAECWDLKRKKWDKPMPHITNASEQRVEEIRIATVTPLVEFAKSVRGIGGRELVKKFTAFLFDKVDISAAIQGKCQDNSTRQLRYVKELTEEYNQLWRTVSEMLTSLYETLDDTPLTLAEFSALIHSCASRISISRTPNVLDSVLFGDPARTRSREVKAVFVMGAADGAFPDIYPDGNSVFTSDDVQRLAENDIELEDDEARYSSAVLDAYKAMTLAGEKLFITFTGEKENASEYIADIAKHFGAELINADNLDALYMTESVKSAEKQYVINSAQLTDGQKKAVEAVLSENEKESSSIDRIKAVMSNNSGNSDIHRISDIAPIVFPQTALSPTAIEKLNGCKFAYFLRYGMNLSSSAGIAMNASNYGNIMHYIMKYCFERLYDGAKENENPKIPDGRIKDLIEQALAEYREKYLLTEENMSARFNTLYNALSVTAFYLIKYMAQELEKSRFVPSYFELKLESGKSENGFDISPYSFDIELADKSRQTITVGGTVDRVDIAYNDDKSGGQIRVIDYKTGNKDAKLSRIYYGLDLQLLLYLFTLAKNNGANGFTPSAALYHPSGKTSLKDIKAPSDELKRGIWLDEHKEKGFAVEGTQQEEERLLYSGVKFDKDKEVSTNFYSAVTIAGDKLKKLESRIEKVVKENTEQVKSGIVDARPLVDDGKALSCEYCDFKDICGMKQSSRVDVESAEAVEFGEDIVVAKTKKGKGDK
;
A
#
# COMPACT_ATOMS: atom_id res chain seq x y z
N MET A 1 2.85 -33.52 15.27
CA MET A 1 1.61 -33.30 14.55
C MET A 1 1.89 -33.49 13.06
N MET A 2 1.53 -34.64 12.53
CA MET A 2 1.79 -34.99 11.13
C MET A 2 0.47 -34.81 10.37
N CYS A 3 0.41 -33.83 9.46
CA CYS A 3 -0.72 -33.65 8.58
C CYS A 3 -0.69 -34.78 7.54
N LEU A 4 -1.62 -35.73 7.60
CA LEU A 4 -1.70 -36.88 6.70
C LEU A 4 -2.21 -36.52 5.30
N TYR A 5 -2.77 -35.32 5.14
CA TYR A 5 -3.27 -34.80 3.89
C TYR A 5 -2.94 -33.33 3.73
N SER A 6 -2.09 -33.00 2.77
CA SER A 6 -2.20 -31.73 2.06
C SER A 6 -2.95 -32.05 0.76
N PRO A 7 -4.24 -31.72 0.64
CA PRO A 7 -5.03 -32.06 -0.55
C PRO A 7 -4.67 -31.23 -1.77
N THR A 8 -3.70 -30.33 -1.63
CA THR A 8 -3.26 -29.46 -2.72
C THR A 8 -1.82 -29.76 -3.07
N PHE A 9 -1.56 -29.79 -4.36
CA PHE A 9 -0.24 -29.65 -4.99
C PHE A 9 0.68 -28.83 -4.07
N PRO A 10 1.87 -29.31 -3.66
CA PRO A 10 2.70 -28.59 -2.73
C PRO A 10 2.77 -27.11 -3.14
N CYS A 11 2.32 -26.24 -2.30
CA CYS A 11 2.05 -24.81 -2.59
C CYS A 11 3.21 -24.10 -3.31
N ARG A 12 4.45 -24.60 -3.11
CA ARG A 12 5.67 -24.07 -3.74
C ARG A 12 5.79 -24.45 -5.21
N SER A 13 5.44 -25.67 -5.59
CA SER A 13 5.60 -26.13 -6.98
C SER A 13 4.49 -25.57 -7.87
N ARG A 14 3.28 -25.48 -7.38
CA ARG A 14 2.19 -24.77 -8.07
C ARG A 14 2.56 -23.31 -8.33
N ARG A 15 3.07 -22.61 -7.33
CA ARG A 15 3.55 -21.22 -7.47
C ARG A 15 4.69 -21.09 -8.46
N PHE A 16 5.53 -22.12 -8.60
CA PHE A 16 6.60 -22.11 -9.58
C PHE A 16 6.06 -22.11 -11.02
N PHE A 17 5.17 -23.04 -11.38
CA PHE A 17 4.60 -23.12 -12.73
C PHE A 17 3.79 -21.86 -13.09
N GLU A 18 2.98 -21.37 -12.15
CA GLU A 18 2.26 -20.11 -12.32
C GLU A 18 3.20 -18.93 -12.55
N ALA A 19 4.25 -18.82 -11.74
CA ALA A 19 5.21 -17.71 -11.84
C ALA A 19 6.04 -17.79 -13.13
N LEU A 20 6.45 -19.01 -13.53
CA LEU A 20 7.20 -19.25 -14.74
C LEU A 20 6.39 -18.84 -15.98
N LEU A 21 5.15 -19.35 -16.11
CA LEU A 21 4.29 -19.07 -17.26
C LEU A 21 3.87 -17.60 -17.30
N LYS A 22 3.53 -16.99 -16.16
CA LYS A 22 3.25 -15.55 -16.09
C LYS A 22 4.45 -14.69 -16.45
N ALA A 23 5.66 -15.10 -16.04
CA ALA A 23 6.88 -14.39 -16.40
C ALA A 23 7.22 -14.56 -17.89
N ALA A 24 6.87 -15.67 -18.51
CA ALA A 24 7.05 -15.86 -19.95
C ALA A 24 6.01 -15.10 -20.77
N ASP A 25 4.75 -15.11 -20.35
CA ASP A 25 3.64 -14.42 -21.04
C ASP A 25 3.76 -12.89 -20.91
N ASN A 26 3.97 -12.42 -19.70
CA ASN A 26 4.08 -11.00 -19.37
C ASN A 26 5.32 -10.73 -18.49
N PRO A 27 6.51 -10.60 -19.08
CA PRO A 27 7.78 -10.48 -18.39
C PRO A 27 7.98 -9.07 -17.82
N THR A 28 7.21 -8.74 -16.79
CA THR A 28 7.40 -7.55 -15.97
C THR A 28 8.37 -7.85 -14.82
N GLY A 29 9.02 -6.83 -14.26
CA GLY A 29 9.88 -6.99 -13.10
C GLY A 29 9.20 -7.74 -11.95
N THR A 30 7.92 -7.48 -11.70
CA THR A 30 7.11 -8.17 -10.67
C THR A 30 6.94 -9.68 -10.97
N ASN A 31 6.63 -10.04 -12.21
CA ASN A 31 6.43 -11.45 -12.58
C ASN A 31 7.76 -12.21 -12.60
N ILE A 32 8.83 -11.58 -13.06
CA ILE A 32 10.18 -12.13 -13.00
C ILE A 32 10.61 -12.34 -11.55
N LEU A 33 10.34 -11.38 -10.66
CA LEU A 33 10.64 -11.51 -9.25
C LEU A 33 9.87 -12.66 -8.59
N ARG A 34 8.59 -12.86 -8.93
CA ARG A 34 7.80 -14.02 -8.49
C ARG A 34 8.42 -15.34 -8.95
N TYR A 35 8.89 -15.39 -10.18
CA TYR A 35 9.59 -16.57 -10.71
C TYR A 35 10.91 -16.84 -9.94
N ILE A 36 11.72 -15.81 -9.71
CA ILE A 36 12.96 -15.90 -8.93
C ILE A 36 12.68 -16.36 -7.49
N ARG A 37 11.65 -15.81 -6.86
CA ARG A 37 11.23 -16.18 -5.49
C ARG A 37 10.68 -17.61 -5.36
N SER A 38 10.32 -18.26 -6.46
CA SER A 38 9.89 -19.67 -6.43
C SER A 38 10.98 -20.59 -5.87
N GLY A 39 12.26 -20.18 -5.98
CA GLY A 39 13.42 -20.92 -5.51
C GLY A 39 13.82 -22.09 -6.39
N PHE A 40 13.29 -22.19 -7.62
CA PHE A 40 13.67 -23.19 -8.62
C PHE A 40 14.61 -22.64 -9.70
N VAL A 41 14.89 -21.32 -9.66
CA VAL A 41 15.81 -20.70 -10.62
C VAL A 41 17.25 -21.17 -10.36
N ARG A 42 17.92 -21.55 -11.44
CA ARG A 42 19.31 -21.98 -11.45
C ARG A 42 20.12 -21.08 -12.39
N LEU A 43 21.36 -20.86 -12.04
CA LEU A 43 22.26 -19.99 -12.79
C LEU A 43 23.42 -20.81 -13.36
N PRO A 44 23.95 -20.46 -14.53
CA PRO A 44 25.17 -21.05 -15.07
C PRO A 44 26.35 -20.82 -14.11
N SER A 45 27.21 -21.80 -13.95
CA SER A 45 28.40 -21.71 -13.11
C SER A 45 29.66 -22.05 -13.90
N GLU A 46 30.56 -21.10 -14.02
CA GLU A 46 31.89 -21.33 -14.66
C GLU A 46 32.72 -22.34 -13.91
N LYS A 47 32.59 -22.39 -12.56
CA LYS A 47 33.33 -23.32 -11.70
C LYS A 47 32.92 -24.78 -11.86
N ASN A 48 31.75 -25.07 -12.44
CA ASN A 48 31.19 -26.40 -12.58
C ASN A 48 31.04 -26.85 -14.05
N ASN A 49 31.94 -26.46 -14.93
CA ASN A 49 31.94 -26.82 -16.35
C ASN A 49 30.61 -26.55 -17.03
N GLY A 50 30.01 -25.40 -16.77
CA GLY A 50 28.72 -24.99 -17.36
C GLY A 50 27.47 -25.63 -16.74
N LYS A 51 27.61 -26.45 -15.70
CA LYS A 51 26.44 -26.95 -14.95
C LYS A 51 25.79 -25.82 -14.17
N THR A 52 24.48 -25.89 -14.10
CA THR A 52 23.69 -24.89 -13.36
C THR A 52 23.80 -25.09 -11.84
N VAL A 53 23.76 -23.98 -11.08
CA VAL A 53 23.74 -23.99 -9.61
C VAL A 53 22.49 -23.24 -9.10
N PRO A 54 21.94 -23.61 -7.93
CA PRO A 54 20.84 -22.86 -7.34
C PRO A 54 21.24 -21.40 -7.09
N MET A 55 20.35 -20.47 -7.39
CA MET A 55 20.50 -19.07 -7.01
C MET A 55 20.56 -18.95 -5.49
N THR A 56 21.56 -18.28 -4.96
CA THR A 56 21.75 -18.07 -3.52
C THR A 56 20.75 -17.06 -2.96
N LEU A 57 20.51 -17.08 -1.65
CA LEU A 57 19.67 -16.09 -0.97
C LEU A 57 20.22 -14.66 -1.15
N LYS A 58 21.56 -14.52 -1.09
CA LYS A 58 22.24 -13.23 -1.31
C LYS A 58 21.99 -12.68 -2.71
N GLU A 59 22.08 -13.51 -3.73
CA GLU A 59 21.79 -13.12 -5.12
C GLU A 59 20.32 -12.74 -5.31
N ARG A 60 19.40 -13.47 -4.67
CA ARG A 60 17.96 -13.10 -4.69
C ARG A 60 17.71 -11.74 -4.08
N HIS A 61 18.25 -11.47 -2.89
CA HIS A 61 18.13 -10.16 -2.26
C HIS A 61 18.74 -9.04 -3.11
N LEU A 62 19.88 -9.30 -3.75
CA LEU A 62 20.53 -8.35 -4.63
C LEU A 62 19.63 -7.98 -5.82
N VAL A 63 18.98 -8.97 -6.46
CA VAL A 63 18.04 -8.73 -7.55
C VAL A 63 16.76 -8.04 -7.04
N GLU A 64 16.27 -8.42 -5.86
CA GLU A 64 15.09 -7.78 -5.26
C GLU A 64 15.33 -6.29 -4.98
N GLN A 65 16.47 -5.97 -4.38
CA GLN A 65 16.86 -4.58 -4.12
C GLN A 65 16.96 -3.78 -5.42
N HIS A 66 17.63 -4.34 -6.41
CA HIS A 66 17.77 -3.70 -7.71
C HIS A 66 16.44 -3.45 -8.43
N LEU A 67 15.50 -4.40 -8.36
CA LEU A 67 14.15 -4.24 -8.96
C LEU A 67 13.26 -3.23 -8.22
N MET A 68 13.51 -3.00 -6.93
CA MET A 68 12.75 -2.03 -6.12
C MET A 68 13.28 -0.60 -6.23
N GLU A 69 14.56 -0.41 -6.60
CA GLU A 69 15.18 0.90 -6.74
C GLU A 69 14.85 1.54 -8.10
N GLU A 70 15.79 1.94 -8.90
CA GLU A 70 15.51 2.75 -10.12
C GLU A 70 15.44 1.95 -11.43
N TYR A 71 15.74 0.65 -11.40
CA TYR A 71 15.99 -0.14 -12.62
C TYR A 71 14.87 -1.11 -13.04
N ALA A 72 13.66 -0.97 -12.49
CA ALA A 72 12.51 -1.79 -12.89
C ALA A 72 12.26 -1.77 -14.41
N GLU A 73 12.61 -0.68 -15.08
CA GLU A 73 12.47 -0.53 -16.54
C GLU A 73 13.36 -1.49 -17.35
N CYS A 74 14.54 -1.85 -16.85
CA CYS A 74 15.45 -2.76 -17.54
C CYS A 74 14.95 -4.22 -17.56
N TRP A 75 13.98 -4.53 -16.70
CA TRP A 75 13.34 -5.83 -16.59
C TRP A 75 11.98 -5.88 -17.30
N ASP A 76 11.55 -4.75 -17.87
CA ASP A 76 10.28 -4.66 -18.60
C ASP A 76 10.53 -4.85 -20.11
N LEU A 77 10.10 -6.00 -20.63
CA LEU A 77 10.30 -6.37 -22.02
C LEU A 77 9.45 -5.55 -23.01
N LYS A 78 8.34 -4.99 -22.57
CA LYS A 78 7.48 -4.16 -23.43
C LYS A 78 8.14 -2.84 -23.80
N ARG A 79 9.05 -2.34 -22.98
CA ARG A 79 9.81 -1.10 -23.24
C ARG A 79 11.01 -1.28 -24.19
N LYS A 80 11.23 -2.49 -24.75
CA LYS A 80 12.34 -2.81 -25.66
C LYS A 80 13.74 -2.49 -25.11
N LYS A 81 13.89 -2.48 -23.80
CA LYS A 81 15.19 -2.20 -23.15
C LYS A 81 15.87 -3.46 -22.60
N TRP A 82 15.18 -4.59 -22.61
CA TRP A 82 15.65 -5.86 -22.03
C TRP A 82 16.84 -6.46 -22.82
N ASP A 83 16.96 -6.14 -24.13
CA ASP A 83 18.04 -6.58 -25.01
C ASP A 83 19.28 -5.70 -24.92
N LYS A 84 19.23 -4.62 -24.16
CA LYS A 84 20.36 -3.72 -23.91
C LYS A 84 20.96 -3.97 -22.54
N PRO A 85 22.29 -3.81 -22.38
CA PRO A 85 22.91 -3.82 -21.06
C PRO A 85 22.27 -2.78 -20.15
N MET A 86 22.22 -3.08 -18.86
CA MET A 86 21.77 -2.08 -17.88
C MET A 86 22.64 -0.82 -18.00
N PRO A 87 22.05 0.39 -18.01
CA PRO A 87 22.83 1.61 -18.00
C PRO A 87 23.58 1.74 -16.67
N HIS A 88 24.84 2.18 -16.74
CA HIS A 88 25.67 2.50 -15.58
C HIS A 88 26.01 1.34 -14.63
N ILE A 89 26.51 0.22 -15.17
CA ILE A 89 27.13 -0.84 -14.34
C ILE A 89 28.43 -0.27 -13.77
N THR A 90 28.43 0.06 -12.49
CA THR A 90 29.58 0.72 -11.82
C THR A 90 30.34 -0.20 -10.87
N ASN A 91 29.73 -1.31 -10.43
CA ASN A 91 30.32 -2.22 -9.45
C ASN A 91 30.04 -3.70 -9.75
N ALA A 92 30.79 -4.58 -9.08
CA ALA A 92 30.69 -6.03 -9.26
C ALA A 92 29.30 -6.60 -8.88
N SER A 93 28.55 -5.94 -8.00
CA SER A 93 27.20 -6.36 -7.62
C SER A 93 26.21 -6.12 -8.75
N GLU A 94 26.28 -4.98 -9.39
CA GLU A 94 25.44 -4.64 -10.56
C GLU A 94 25.77 -5.52 -11.74
N GLN A 95 27.05 -5.80 -11.98
CA GLN A 95 27.47 -6.75 -12.99
C GLN A 95 26.87 -8.15 -12.73
N ARG A 96 26.85 -8.58 -11.48
CA ARG A 96 26.24 -9.88 -11.10
C ARG A 96 24.74 -9.88 -11.32
N VAL A 97 24.03 -8.78 -11.03
CA VAL A 97 22.60 -8.65 -11.33
C VAL A 97 22.33 -8.73 -12.84
N GLU A 98 23.16 -8.11 -13.66
CA GLU A 98 23.04 -8.18 -15.12
C GLU A 98 23.24 -9.62 -15.64
N GLU A 99 24.21 -10.35 -15.13
CA GLU A 99 24.40 -11.77 -15.46
C GLU A 99 23.17 -12.60 -15.11
N ILE A 100 22.60 -12.37 -13.92
CA ILE A 100 21.39 -13.04 -13.46
C ILE A 100 20.20 -12.67 -14.35
N ARG A 101 20.05 -11.41 -14.72
CA ARG A 101 19.01 -10.93 -15.62
C ARG A 101 19.06 -11.64 -16.97
N ILE A 102 20.24 -11.66 -17.59
CA ILE A 102 20.43 -12.34 -18.87
C ILE A 102 20.11 -13.83 -18.74
N ALA A 103 20.60 -14.49 -17.69
CA ALA A 103 20.41 -15.93 -17.49
C ALA A 103 18.94 -16.30 -17.22
N THR A 104 18.14 -15.39 -16.64
CA THR A 104 16.74 -15.66 -16.29
C THR A 104 15.75 -15.15 -17.33
N VAL A 105 15.95 -13.95 -17.87
CA VAL A 105 14.99 -13.29 -18.77
C VAL A 105 15.11 -13.78 -20.21
N THR A 106 16.34 -13.93 -20.70
CA THR A 106 16.55 -14.34 -22.10
C THR A 106 15.87 -15.66 -22.47
N PRO A 107 16.01 -16.75 -21.66
CA PRO A 107 15.32 -18.01 -21.96
C PRO A 107 13.79 -17.89 -21.94
N LEU A 108 13.23 -17.08 -21.05
CA LEU A 108 11.77 -16.84 -20.99
C LEU A 108 11.25 -16.18 -22.26
N VAL A 109 11.98 -15.16 -22.73
CA VAL A 109 11.61 -14.44 -23.97
C VAL A 109 11.74 -15.29 -25.20
N GLU A 110 12.84 -16.06 -25.31
CA GLU A 110 13.05 -16.99 -26.41
C GLU A 110 11.93 -18.02 -26.46
N PHE A 111 11.57 -18.58 -25.30
CA PHE A 111 10.45 -19.51 -25.18
C PHE A 111 9.14 -18.84 -25.62
N ALA A 112 8.78 -17.68 -25.07
CA ALA A 112 7.55 -16.97 -25.42
C ALA A 112 7.45 -16.65 -26.91
N LYS A 113 8.56 -16.27 -27.54
CA LYS A 113 8.62 -16.04 -29.00
C LYS A 113 8.41 -17.34 -29.80
N SER A 114 8.99 -18.45 -29.33
CA SER A 114 8.94 -19.73 -30.01
C SER A 114 7.56 -20.38 -30.02
N VAL A 115 6.69 -19.99 -29.09
CA VAL A 115 5.34 -20.58 -28.93
C VAL A 115 4.20 -19.71 -29.46
N ARG A 116 4.50 -18.58 -30.11
CA ARG A 116 3.46 -17.72 -30.68
C ARG A 116 2.79 -18.36 -31.88
N GLY A 117 1.46 -18.50 -31.83
CA GLY A 117 0.63 -18.97 -32.94
C GLY A 117 0.80 -20.44 -33.29
N ILE A 118 1.35 -21.25 -32.39
CA ILE A 118 1.46 -22.72 -32.59
C ILE A 118 0.29 -23.44 -31.94
N GLY A 119 0.04 -24.65 -32.40
CA GLY A 119 -1.01 -25.53 -31.86
C GLY A 119 -0.70 -26.02 -30.43
N GLY A 120 -1.75 -26.35 -29.68
CA GLY A 120 -1.65 -26.73 -28.27
C GLY A 120 -0.70 -27.92 -28.05
N ARG A 121 -0.73 -28.92 -28.88
CA ARG A 121 0.15 -30.10 -28.81
C ARG A 121 1.64 -29.72 -28.94
N GLU A 122 1.98 -28.90 -29.92
CA GLU A 122 3.37 -28.47 -30.12
C GLU A 122 3.82 -27.49 -28.99
N LEU A 123 2.87 -26.73 -28.41
CA LEU A 123 3.14 -25.88 -27.28
C LEU A 123 3.54 -26.69 -26.02
N VAL A 124 2.79 -27.78 -25.72
CA VAL A 124 3.15 -28.68 -24.60
C VAL A 124 4.54 -29.28 -24.82
N LYS A 125 4.86 -29.72 -26.03
CA LYS A 125 6.17 -30.27 -26.38
C LYS A 125 7.30 -29.24 -26.16
N LYS A 126 7.14 -28.04 -26.65
CA LYS A 126 8.14 -26.94 -26.45
C LYS A 126 8.24 -26.53 -25.00
N PHE A 127 7.14 -26.50 -24.28
CA PHE A 127 7.16 -26.19 -22.85
C PHE A 127 7.90 -27.26 -22.05
N THR A 128 7.67 -28.52 -22.36
CA THR A 128 8.39 -29.65 -21.74
C THR A 128 9.89 -29.55 -22.04
N ALA A 129 10.28 -29.35 -23.28
CA ALA A 129 11.69 -29.12 -23.65
C ALA A 129 12.30 -27.92 -22.91
N PHE A 130 11.57 -26.81 -22.82
CA PHE A 130 12.00 -25.62 -22.07
C PHE A 130 12.25 -25.92 -20.59
N LEU A 131 11.37 -26.69 -19.93
CA LEU A 131 11.55 -27.08 -18.52
C LEU A 131 12.80 -27.94 -18.30
N PHE A 132 13.12 -28.83 -19.23
CA PHE A 132 14.30 -29.71 -19.10
C PHE A 132 15.60 -29.00 -19.52
N ASP A 133 15.59 -28.32 -20.67
CA ASP A 133 16.81 -27.86 -21.32
C ASP A 133 17.26 -26.48 -20.82
N LYS A 134 16.31 -25.60 -20.45
CA LYS A 134 16.60 -24.21 -20.07
C LYS A 134 16.42 -23.95 -18.58
N VAL A 135 15.37 -24.49 -17.98
CA VAL A 135 15.10 -24.34 -16.54
C VAL A 135 15.89 -25.35 -15.72
N ASP A 136 16.30 -26.47 -16.30
CA ASP A 136 16.98 -27.58 -15.64
C ASP A 136 16.21 -28.08 -14.40
N ILE A 137 14.92 -28.33 -14.60
CA ILE A 137 13.99 -28.66 -13.52
C ILE A 137 14.40 -29.89 -12.74
N SER A 138 15.04 -30.87 -13.39
CA SER A 138 15.56 -32.08 -12.74
C SER A 138 16.62 -31.75 -11.70
N ALA A 139 17.60 -30.92 -12.06
CA ALA A 139 18.64 -30.50 -11.12
C ALA A 139 18.08 -29.54 -10.06
N ALA A 140 17.03 -28.76 -10.38
CA ALA A 140 16.36 -27.90 -9.40
C ALA A 140 15.68 -28.73 -8.30
N ILE A 141 15.01 -29.83 -8.66
CA ILE A 141 14.38 -30.75 -7.73
C ILE A 141 15.43 -31.49 -6.90
N GLN A 142 16.47 -32.03 -7.54
CA GLN A 142 17.58 -32.68 -6.82
C GLN A 142 18.25 -31.73 -5.83
N GLY A 143 18.50 -30.48 -6.23
CA GLY A 143 19.05 -29.46 -5.36
C GLY A 143 18.18 -29.16 -4.14
N LYS A 144 16.86 -29.18 -4.28
CA LYS A 144 15.93 -29.02 -3.14
C LYS A 144 16.00 -30.20 -2.17
N CYS A 145 16.20 -31.40 -2.65
CA CYS A 145 16.39 -32.58 -1.82
C CYS A 145 17.73 -32.55 -1.07
N GLN A 146 18.79 -32.04 -1.71
CA GLN A 146 20.14 -31.95 -1.13
C GLN A 146 20.31 -30.80 -0.15
N ASP A 147 19.67 -29.66 -0.38
CA ASP A 147 19.74 -28.45 0.47
C ASP A 147 19.18 -28.68 1.90
N ASN A 148 18.48 -29.79 2.09
CA ASN A 148 17.99 -30.24 3.39
C ASN A 148 18.97 -31.18 4.14
N SER A 149 20.22 -31.30 3.69
CA SER A 149 21.24 -32.19 4.29
C SER A 149 21.56 -31.89 5.76
N THR A 150 21.23 -30.67 6.25
CA THR A 150 21.34 -30.30 7.68
C THR A 150 20.15 -30.75 8.53
N ARG A 151 19.07 -31.25 7.91
CA ARG A 151 17.88 -31.75 8.60
C ARG A 151 17.98 -33.25 8.83
N GLN A 152 17.19 -33.77 9.79
CA GLN A 152 17.20 -35.21 10.09
C GLN A 152 17.00 -36.04 8.81
N LEU A 153 17.81 -37.07 8.61
CA LEU A 153 17.82 -37.99 7.44
C LEU A 153 16.42 -38.49 7.03
N ARG A 154 15.56 -38.69 8.01
CA ARG A 154 14.16 -39.11 7.80
C ARG A 154 13.35 -38.06 7.01
N TYR A 155 13.49 -36.79 7.38
CA TYR A 155 12.79 -35.70 6.73
C TYR A 155 13.25 -35.48 5.27
N VAL A 156 14.55 -35.67 5.00
CA VAL A 156 15.11 -35.61 3.64
C VAL A 156 14.54 -36.71 2.77
N LYS A 157 14.39 -37.93 3.30
CA LYS A 157 13.81 -39.06 2.55
C LYS A 157 12.34 -38.79 2.21
N GLU A 158 11.55 -38.36 3.17
CA GLU A 158 10.12 -38.02 2.98
C GLU A 158 9.96 -36.91 1.93
N LEU A 159 10.80 -35.87 1.99
CA LEU A 159 10.77 -34.77 1.05
C LEU A 159 11.16 -35.22 -0.38
N THR A 160 12.12 -36.12 -0.50
CA THR A 160 12.55 -36.69 -1.78
C THR A 160 11.44 -37.52 -2.41
N GLU A 161 10.77 -38.35 -1.62
CA GLU A 161 9.62 -39.14 -2.08
C GLU A 161 8.46 -38.22 -2.56
N GLU A 162 8.18 -37.12 -1.83
CA GLU A 162 7.19 -36.11 -2.19
C GLU A 162 7.53 -35.45 -3.54
N TYR A 163 8.75 -35.00 -3.73
CA TYR A 163 9.18 -34.37 -4.99
C TYR A 163 9.17 -35.38 -6.16
N ASN A 164 9.53 -36.62 -5.94
CA ASN A 164 9.48 -37.65 -6.99
C ASN A 164 8.03 -37.96 -7.40
N GLN A 165 7.13 -38.07 -6.43
CA GLN A 165 5.71 -38.28 -6.71
C GLN A 165 5.12 -37.08 -7.46
N LEU A 166 5.41 -35.86 -7.00
CA LEU A 166 4.99 -34.63 -7.64
C LEU A 166 5.43 -34.59 -9.10
N TRP A 167 6.72 -34.88 -9.35
CA TRP A 167 7.25 -34.84 -10.70
C TRP A 167 6.61 -35.87 -11.64
N ARG A 168 6.37 -37.07 -11.12
CA ARG A 168 5.65 -38.09 -11.89
C ARG A 168 4.27 -37.62 -12.29
N THR A 169 3.52 -37.07 -11.34
CA THR A 169 2.16 -36.58 -11.61
C THR A 169 2.13 -35.40 -12.57
N VAL A 170 3.12 -34.47 -12.47
CA VAL A 170 3.28 -33.38 -13.44
C VAL A 170 3.59 -33.94 -14.83
N SER A 171 4.45 -34.95 -14.94
CA SER A 171 4.80 -35.56 -16.22
C SER A 171 3.59 -36.26 -16.83
N GLU A 172 2.80 -36.98 -16.02
CA GLU A 172 1.53 -37.60 -16.44
C GLU A 172 0.53 -36.54 -16.93
N MET A 173 0.38 -35.43 -16.23
CA MET A 173 -0.46 -34.29 -16.63
C MET A 173 -0.02 -33.70 -17.98
N LEU A 174 1.28 -33.45 -18.15
CA LEU A 174 1.80 -32.92 -19.42
C LEU A 174 1.61 -33.92 -20.58
N THR A 175 1.77 -35.22 -20.32
CA THR A 175 1.50 -36.26 -21.30
C THR A 175 0.03 -36.30 -21.71
N SER A 176 -0.89 -36.27 -20.73
CA SER A 176 -2.33 -36.21 -21.01
C SER A 176 -2.71 -34.96 -21.80
N LEU A 177 -2.13 -33.79 -21.47
CA LEU A 177 -2.34 -32.58 -22.23
C LEU A 177 -1.82 -32.69 -23.67
N TYR A 178 -0.66 -33.32 -23.87
CA TYR A 178 -0.11 -33.54 -25.19
C TYR A 178 -1.00 -34.47 -26.04
N GLU A 179 -1.60 -35.50 -25.44
CA GLU A 179 -2.48 -36.43 -26.10
C GLU A 179 -3.87 -35.85 -26.41
N THR A 180 -4.37 -34.98 -25.53
CA THR A 180 -5.72 -34.41 -25.61
C THR A 180 -5.80 -33.18 -26.49
N LEU A 181 -4.75 -32.29 -26.44
CA LEU A 181 -4.75 -31.08 -27.24
C LEU A 181 -4.48 -31.37 -28.70
N ASP A 182 -5.15 -30.62 -29.55
CA ASP A 182 -4.99 -30.65 -30.99
C ASP A 182 -4.03 -29.53 -31.48
N ASP A 183 -4.09 -29.27 -32.79
CA ASP A 183 -3.27 -28.23 -33.42
C ASP A 183 -3.93 -26.85 -33.40
N THR A 184 -5.01 -26.65 -32.65
CA THR A 184 -5.64 -25.36 -32.46
C THR A 184 -4.67 -24.43 -31.73
N PRO A 185 -4.40 -23.22 -32.27
CA PRO A 185 -3.49 -22.28 -31.64
C PRO A 185 -3.95 -21.86 -30.25
N LEU A 186 -3.06 -21.92 -29.27
CA LEU A 186 -3.28 -21.47 -27.91
C LEU A 186 -2.32 -20.31 -27.59
N THR A 187 -2.85 -19.30 -26.91
CA THR A 187 -2.02 -18.27 -26.30
C THR A 187 -1.33 -18.79 -25.05
N LEU A 188 -0.22 -18.15 -24.64
CA LEU A 188 0.46 -18.50 -23.38
C LEU A 188 -0.44 -18.29 -22.15
N ALA A 189 -1.33 -17.30 -22.20
CA ALA A 189 -2.29 -17.03 -21.14
C ALA A 189 -3.31 -18.16 -20.99
N GLU A 190 -3.91 -18.64 -22.09
CA GLU A 190 -4.83 -19.78 -22.12
C GLU A 190 -4.13 -21.05 -21.65
N PHE A 191 -2.91 -21.30 -22.14
CA PHE A 191 -2.11 -22.44 -21.70
C PHE A 191 -1.79 -22.37 -20.20
N SER A 192 -1.46 -21.20 -19.68
CA SER A 192 -1.23 -20.98 -18.24
C SER A 192 -2.48 -21.28 -17.41
N ALA A 193 -3.65 -20.83 -17.87
CA ALA A 193 -4.93 -21.13 -17.23
C ALA A 193 -5.24 -22.64 -17.23
N LEU A 194 -4.96 -23.32 -18.34
CA LEU A 194 -5.14 -24.77 -18.47
C LEU A 194 -4.22 -25.53 -17.50
N ILE A 195 -2.93 -25.22 -17.48
CA ILE A 195 -1.95 -25.80 -16.52
C ILE A 195 -2.39 -25.55 -15.08
N HIS A 196 -2.87 -24.33 -14.77
CA HIS A 196 -3.37 -24.01 -13.44
C HIS A 196 -4.59 -24.87 -13.05
N SER A 197 -5.54 -25.02 -13.95
CA SER A 197 -6.75 -25.83 -13.74
C SER A 197 -6.39 -27.29 -13.49
N CYS A 198 -5.56 -27.89 -14.33
CA CYS A 198 -5.10 -29.27 -14.16
C CYS A 198 -4.30 -29.42 -12.85
N ALA A 199 -3.35 -28.54 -12.57
CA ALA A 199 -2.54 -28.57 -11.37
C ALA A 199 -3.36 -28.40 -10.07
N SER A 200 -4.49 -27.70 -10.12
CA SER A 200 -5.38 -27.55 -8.96
C SER A 200 -6.06 -28.85 -8.54
N ARG A 201 -6.18 -29.81 -9.42
CA ARG A 201 -6.78 -31.14 -9.18
C ARG A 201 -5.76 -32.19 -8.73
N ILE A 202 -4.45 -31.89 -8.80
CA ILE A 202 -3.41 -32.82 -8.37
C ILE A 202 -3.36 -32.91 -6.87
N SER A 203 -3.49 -34.09 -6.31
CA SER A 203 -3.29 -34.41 -4.90
C SER A 203 -2.12 -35.36 -4.71
N ILE A 204 -1.30 -35.10 -3.70
CA ILE A 204 -0.16 -35.95 -3.32
C ILE A 204 -0.49 -36.64 -2.00
N SER A 205 -0.41 -37.98 -2.01
CA SER A 205 -0.67 -38.79 -0.81
C SER A 205 0.63 -39.14 -0.10
N ARG A 206 0.62 -39.06 1.22
CA ARG A 206 1.69 -39.58 2.06
C ARG A 206 1.20 -40.78 2.84
N THR A 207 1.95 -41.88 2.80
CA THR A 207 1.70 -43.00 3.69
C THR A 207 2.27 -42.68 5.05
N PRO A 208 1.48 -42.74 6.13
CA PRO A 208 1.99 -42.51 7.47
C PRO A 208 2.96 -43.65 7.88
N ASN A 209 4.19 -43.27 8.24
CA ASN A 209 5.23 -44.23 8.59
C ASN A 209 5.43 -44.41 10.11
N VAL A 210 4.51 -43.91 10.95
CA VAL A 210 4.66 -43.88 12.41
C VAL A 210 3.42 -44.42 13.08
N LEU A 211 3.58 -45.46 13.88
CA LEU A 211 2.51 -46.08 14.66
C LEU A 211 2.09 -45.21 15.86
N ASP A 212 3.02 -44.43 16.41
CA ASP A 212 2.78 -43.54 17.56
C ASP A 212 2.67 -42.09 17.06
N SER A 213 1.52 -41.75 16.49
CA SER A 213 1.24 -40.42 15.97
C SER A 213 -0.23 -40.05 16.09
N VAL A 214 -0.51 -38.75 16.23
CA VAL A 214 -1.86 -38.23 16.12
C VAL A 214 -2.28 -38.25 14.65
N LEU A 215 -3.40 -38.93 14.38
CA LEU A 215 -4.02 -38.96 13.05
C LEU A 215 -4.81 -37.66 12.84
N PHE A 216 -4.50 -36.94 11.76
CA PHE A 216 -5.22 -35.74 11.35
C PHE A 216 -5.63 -35.86 9.89
N GLY A 217 -6.91 -35.72 9.62
CA GLY A 217 -7.42 -35.90 8.26
C GLY A 217 -8.88 -35.52 8.08
N ASP A 218 -9.36 -35.64 6.85
CA ASP A 218 -10.72 -35.44 6.46
C ASP A 218 -11.55 -36.71 6.76
N PRO A 219 -12.76 -36.60 7.34
CA PRO A 219 -13.62 -37.76 7.62
C PRO A 219 -13.88 -38.66 6.42
N ALA A 220 -14.13 -38.12 5.24
CA ALA A 220 -14.38 -38.85 4.02
C ALA A 220 -13.20 -39.76 3.59
N ARG A 221 -11.98 -39.37 3.91
CA ARG A 221 -10.75 -40.03 3.48
C ARG A 221 -9.97 -40.74 4.57
N THR A 222 -10.33 -40.49 5.84
CA THR A 222 -9.62 -41.08 6.97
C THR A 222 -10.18 -42.46 7.29
N ARG A 223 -9.38 -43.50 7.00
CA ARG A 223 -9.68 -44.85 7.41
C ARG A 223 -8.88 -45.17 8.67
N SER A 224 -9.52 -45.18 9.80
CA SER A 224 -8.90 -45.55 11.07
C SER A 224 -9.66 -46.69 11.72
N ARG A 225 -8.98 -47.37 12.65
CA ARG A 225 -9.59 -48.24 13.62
C ARG A 225 -10.04 -47.37 14.79
N GLU A 226 -10.82 -47.92 15.70
CA GLU A 226 -11.19 -47.29 16.96
C GLU A 226 -9.98 -46.68 17.64
N VAL A 227 -10.11 -45.40 18.06
CA VAL A 227 -9.06 -44.64 18.77
C VAL A 227 -9.63 -44.15 20.09
N LYS A 228 -8.75 -43.94 21.08
CA LYS A 228 -9.20 -43.52 22.43
C LYS A 228 -9.92 -42.19 22.42
N ALA A 229 -9.40 -41.20 21.70
CA ALA A 229 -10.00 -39.87 21.63
C ALA A 229 -10.07 -39.34 20.18
N VAL A 230 -11.19 -38.73 19.84
CA VAL A 230 -11.43 -38.04 18.58
C VAL A 230 -11.70 -36.56 18.81
N PHE A 231 -11.10 -35.71 18.00
CA PHE A 231 -11.35 -34.28 17.98
C PHE A 231 -11.95 -33.91 16.62
N VAL A 232 -13.24 -33.61 16.59
CA VAL A 232 -13.92 -33.06 15.42
C VAL A 232 -13.80 -31.55 15.47
N MET A 233 -13.12 -30.95 14.50
CA MET A 233 -12.85 -29.52 14.49
C MET A 233 -13.68 -28.83 13.40
N GLY A 234 -14.23 -27.67 13.70
CA GLY A 234 -14.98 -26.87 12.73
C GLY A 234 -16.40 -27.37 12.47
N ALA A 235 -17.06 -27.91 13.47
CA ALA A 235 -18.42 -28.47 13.37
C ALA A 235 -19.51 -27.39 13.37
N ALA A 236 -19.32 -26.34 12.57
CA ALA A 236 -20.31 -25.30 12.35
C ALA A 236 -21.37 -25.74 11.33
N ASP A 237 -22.50 -25.06 11.35
CA ASP A 237 -23.57 -25.31 10.38
C ASP A 237 -23.05 -25.07 8.95
N GLY A 238 -23.43 -26.00 8.05
CA GLY A 238 -22.95 -26.01 6.66
C GLY A 238 -21.50 -26.47 6.44
N ALA A 239 -20.70 -26.62 7.51
CA ALA A 239 -19.31 -27.06 7.40
C ALA A 239 -19.11 -28.51 7.87
N PHE A 240 -19.96 -29.01 8.78
CA PHE A 240 -19.91 -30.39 9.25
C PHE A 240 -21.27 -30.85 9.82
N PRO A 241 -21.92 -31.84 9.18
CA PRO A 241 -21.61 -32.40 7.86
C PRO A 241 -21.59 -31.34 6.76
N ASP A 242 -20.77 -31.53 5.72
CA ASP A 242 -20.77 -30.66 4.53
C ASP A 242 -21.98 -30.98 3.64
N ILE A 243 -23.13 -30.47 4.08
CA ILE A 243 -24.43 -30.79 3.49
C ILE A 243 -24.92 -29.79 2.45
N TYR A 244 -24.25 -28.65 2.35
CA TYR A 244 -24.59 -27.66 1.34
C TYR A 244 -23.75 -27.91 0.09
N PRO A 245 -24.35 -28.33 -1.03
CA PRO A 245 -23.63 -28.45 -2.29
C PRO A 245 -23.07 -27.05 -2.63
N ASP A 246 -21.81 -27.02 -3.04
CA ASP A 246 -21.25 -25.82 -3.66
C ASP A 246 -22.25 -25.36 -4.72
N GLY A 247 -22.91 -24.20 -4.54
CA GLY A 247 -23.96 -23.69 -5.42
C GLY A 247 -23.49 -23.34 -6.85
N ASN A 248 -22.44 -24.00 -7.29
CA ASN A 248 -21.80 -23.90 -8.61
C ASN A 248 -22.09 -25.09 -9.52
N SER A 249 -23.08 -25.95 -9.21
CA SER A 249 -23.50 -26.94 -10.17
C SER A 249 -24.10 -26.25 -11.39
N VAL A 250 -23.51 -26.52 -12.56
CA VAL A 250 -24.03 -26.05 -13.86
C VAL A 250 -25.34 -26.77 -14.21
N PHE A 251 -25.57 -27.92 -13.60
CA PHE A 251 -26.74 -28.77 -13.82
C PHE A 251 -27.72 -28.67 -12.66
N THR A 252 -28.97 -28.51 -12.97
CA THR A 252 -30.06 -28.65 -12.00
C THR A 252 -30.32 -30.11 -11.68
N SER A 253 -31.04 -30.42 -10.59
CA SER A 253 -31.41 -31.80 -10.25
C SER A 253 -32.20 -32.48 -11.39
N ASP A 254 -33.05 -31.73 -12.10
CA ASP A 254 -33.76 -32.23 -13.31
C ASP A 254 -32.80 -32.56 -14.45
N ASP A 255 -31.74 -31.77 -14.64
CA ASP A 255 -30.72 -32.03 -15.66
C ASP A 255 -29.94 -33.31 -15.32
N VAL A 256 -29.57 -33.49 -14.05
CA VAL A 256 -28.88 -34.70 -13.56
C VAL A 256 -29.74 -35.94 -13.79
N GLN A 257 -31.03 -35.88 -13.50
CA GLN A 257 -31.97 -36.98 -13.74
C GLN A 257 -32.09 -37.32 -15.23
N ARG A 258 -32.22 -36.32 -16.10
CA ARG A 258 -32.25 -36.51 -17.57
C ARG A 258 -30.95 -37.09 -18.12
N LEU A 259 -29.82 -36.73 -17.54
CA LEU A 259 -28.53 -37.30 -17.91
C LEU A 259 -28.42 -38.77 -17.49
N ALA A 260 -28.91 -39.11 -16.29
CA ALA A 260 -28.97 -40.50 -15.81
C ALA A 260 -29.86 -41.38 -16.67
N GLU A 261 -30.98 -40.86 -17.19
CA GLU A 261 -31.86 -41.56 -18.16
C GLU A 261 -31.17 -41.89 -19.51
N ASN A 262 -30.03 -41.21 -19.80
CA ASN A 262 -29.19 -41.42 -20.97
C ASN A 262 -27.83 -42.08 -20.64
N ASP A 263 -27.76 -42.87 -19.57
CA ASP A 263 -26.56 -43.58 -19.09
C ASP A 263 -25.37 -42.65 -18.71
N ILE A 264 -25.63 -41.38 -18.42
CA ILE A 264 -24.62 -40.44 -17.92
C ILE A 264 -24.86 -40.24 -16.45
N GLU A 265 -24.14 -40.98 -15.60
CA GLU A 265 -24.23 -40.87 -14.15
C GLU A 265 -23.43 -39.68 -13.67
N LEU A 266 -24.11 -38.68 -13.09
CA LEU A 266 -23.50 -37.60 -12.29
C LEU A 266 -23.85 -37.83 -10.81
N GLU A 267 -22.97 -37.39 -9.95
CA GLU A 267 -23.19 -37.45 -8.50
C GLU A 267 -24.40 -36.57 -8.12
N ASP A 268 -25.44 -37.21 -7.57
CA ASP A 268 -26.66 -36.57 -7.12
C ASP A 268 -26.48 -35.89 -5.77
N ASP A 269 -27.18 -34.76 -5.54
CA ASP A 269 -27.14 -34.01 -4.28
C ASP A 269 -27.61 -34.83 -3.09
N GLU A 270 -28.57 -35.78 -3.29
CA GLU A 270 -29.04 -36.67 -2.23
C GLU A 270 -27.97 -37.71 -1.86
N ALA A 271 -27.25 -38.23 -2.83
CA ALA A 271 -26.12 -39.15 -2.61
C ALA A 271 -24.97 -38.45 -1.90
N ARG A 272 -24.67 -37.18 -2.24
CA ARG A 272 -23.66 -36.36 -1.57
C ARG A 272 -24.05 -36.07 -0.12
N TYR A 273 -25.29 -35.63 0.11
CA TYR A 273 -25.83 -35.42 1.45
C TYR A 273 -25.70 -36.69 2.30
N SER A 274 -26.17 -37.83 1.81
CA SER A 274 -26.11 -39.12 2.49
C SER A 274 -24.69 -39.55 2.82
N SER A 275 -23.75 -39.29 1.88
CA SER A 275 -22.33 -39.57 2.07
C SER A 275 -21.73 -38.66 3.15
N ALA A 276 -22.01 -37.34 3.14
CA ALA A 276 -21.53 -36.41 4.14
C ALA A 276 -22.02 -36.74 5.56
N VAL A 277 -23.28 -37.11 5.71
CA VAL A 277 -23.86 -37.55 6.98
C VAL A 277 -23.21 -38.85 7.47
N LEU A 278 -22.99 -39.82 6.55
CA LEU A 278 -22.32 -41.08 6.88
C LEU A 278 -20.86 -40.85 7.31
N ASP A 279 -20.13 -39.94 6.68
CA ASP A 279 -18.75 -39.63 7.03
C ASP A 279 -18.66 -38.90 8.37
N ALA A 280 -19.60 -38.01 8.67
CA ALA A 280 -19.72 -37.41 9.99
C ALA A 280 -20.01 -38.45 11.08
N TYR A 281 -20.95 -39.37 10.82
CA TYR A 281 -21.24 -40.48 11.71
C TYR A 281 -20.00 -41.34 11.97
N LYS A 282 -19.30 -41.74 10.94
CA LYS A 282 -18.04 -42.52 11.04
C LYS A 282 -17.01 -41.78 11.88
N ALA A 283 -16.82 -40.49 11.65
CA ALA A 283 -15.83 -39.68 12.37
C ALA A 283 -16.16 -39.66 13.90
N MET A 284 -17.40 -39.46 14.23
CA MET A 284 -17.83 -39.39 15.65
C MET A 284 -17.79 -40.75 16.35
N THR A 285 -18.13 -41.83 15.66
CA THR A 285 -18.16 -43.19 16.22
C THR A 285 -16.80 -43.88 16.30
N LEU A 286 -15.74 -43.28 15.78
CA LEU A 286 -14.34 -43.72 15.95
C LEU A 286 -13.83 -43.60 17.39
N ALA A 287 -14.46 -42.74 18.23
CA ALA A 287 -14.03 -42.50 19.60
C ALA A 287 -14.40 -43.65 20.51
N GLY A 288 -13.42 -44.36 21.07
CA GLY A 288 -13.66 -45.42 22.06
C GLY A 288 -13.86 -44.91 23.46
N GLU A 289 -13.23 -43.78 23.83
CA GLU A 289 -13.31 -43.24 25.21
C GLU A 289 -13.82 -41.79 25.25
N LYS A 290 -13.32 -40.89 24.36
CA LYS A 290 -13.62 -39.45 24.42
C LYS A 290 -13.84 -38.85 23.06
N LEU A 291 -14.92 -38.11 22.92
CA LEU A 291 -15.22 -37.30 21.70
C LEU A 291 -15.24 -35.83 22.06
N PHE A 292 -14.40 -35.04 21.39
CA PHE A 292 -14.36 -33.58 21.49
C PHE A 292 -14.83 -32.97 20.18
N ILE A 293 -15.83 -32.11 20.25
CA ILE A 293 -16.36 -31.41 19.09
C ILE A 293 -16.17 -29.91 19.28
N THR A 294 -15.59 -29.24 18.28
CA THR A 294 -15.37 -27.80 18.38
C THR A 294 -15.94 -27.10 17.13
N PHE A 295 -16.45 -25.90 17.32
CA PHE A 295 -16.93 -25.02 16.26
C PHE A 295 -16.56 -23.57 16.58
N THR A 296 -16.63 -22.68 15.58
CA THR A 296 -16.35 -21.25 15.74
C THR A 296 -17.66 -20.47 15.77
N GLY A 297 -17.74 -19.45 16.62
CA GLY A 297 -18.91 -18.60 16.76
C GLY A 297 -19.74 -18.90 17.98
N GLU A 298 -20.97 -18.39 18.00
CA GLU A 298 -21.91 -18.56 19.09
C GLU A 298 -22.65 -19.91 18.98
N LYS A 299 -23.47 -20.23 20.00
CA LYS A 299 -24.18 -21.51 20.09
C LYS A 299 -25.05 -21.82 18.86
N GLU A 300 -25.61 -20.78 18.26
CA GLU A 300 -26.47 -20.85 17.08
C GLU A 300 -25.69 -21.22 15.79
N ASN A 301 -24.38 -21.15 15.86
CA ASN A 301 -23.51 -21.53 14.72
C ASN A 301 -23.12 -23.02 14.74
N ALA A 302 -23.50 -23.76 15.78
CA ALA A 302 -23.27 -25.20 15.80
C ALA A 302 -24.16 -25.88 14.77
N SER A 303 -23.63 -26.91 14.09
CA SER A 303 -24.43 -27.77 13.22
C SER A 303 -25.61 -28.37 14.01
N GLU A 304 -26.78 -28.42 13.39
CA GLU A 304 -28.00 -29.00 14.01
C GLU A 304 -27.76 -30.42 14.53
N TYR A 305 -26.99 -31.23 13.78
CA TYR A 305 -26.59 -32.57 14.23
C TYR A 305 -25.79 -32.56 15.54
N ILE A 306 -24.90 -31.58 15.69
CA ILE A 306 -24.09 -31.44 16.91
C ILE A 306 -24.94 -30.95 18.09
N ALA A 307 -25.87 -30.03 17.84
CA ALA A 307 -26.79 -29.54 18.83
C ALA A 307 -27.70 -30.68 19.36
N ASP A 308 -28.20 -31.57 18.48
CA ASP A 308 -29.01 -32.71 18.83
C ASP A 308 -28.23 -33.79 19.62
N ILE A 309 -26.99 -34.08 19.21
CA ILE A 309 -26.09 -34.98 19.94
C ILE A 309 -25.80 -34.42 21.32
N ALA A 310 -25.45 -33.16 21.46
CA ALA A 310 -25.19 -32.52 22.75
C ALA A 310 -26.41 -32.61 23.66
N LYS A 311 -27.60 -32.37 23.14
CA LYS A 311 -28.86 -32.50 23.88
C LYS A 311 -29.14 -33.95 24.31
N HIS A 312 -28.93 -34.91 23.40
CA HIS A 312 -29.19 -36.32 23.66
C HIS A 312 -28.28 -36.90 24.76
N PHE A 313 -27.00 -36.54 24.71
CA PHE A 313 -26.01 -37.00 25.71
C PHE A 313 -25.86 -36.07 26.91
N GLY A 314 -26.61 -34.98 27.00
CA GLY A 314 -26.49 -33.98 28.07
C GLY A 314 -25.10 -33.33 28.12
N ALA A 315 -24.44 -33.19 26.98
CA ALA A 315 -23.12 -32.60 26.90
C ALA A 315 -23.18 -31.07 27.11
N GLU A 316 -22.26 -30.56 27.91
CA GLU A 316 -22.12 -29.12 28.15
C GLU A 316 -21.35 -28.42 27.04
N LEU A 317 -21.91 -27.29 26.61
CA LEU A 317 -21.19 -26.38 25.68
C LEU A 317 -20.26 -25.48 26.49
N ILE A 318 -18.97 -25.62 26.24
CA ILE A 318 -17.91 -24.83 26.88
C ILE A 318 -17.50 -23.71 25.94
N ASN A 319 -17.69 -22.47 26.38
CA ASN A 319 -17.12 -21.33 25.65
C ASN A 319 -15.61 -21.24 25.94
N ALA A 320 -14.77 -21.30 24.89
CA ALA A 320 -13.34 -21.25 25.05
C ALA A 320 -12.82 -19.92 25.63
N ASP A 321 -13.57 -18.83 25.47
CA ASP A 321 -13.21 -17.51 26.04
C ASP A 321 -13.38 -17.49 27.58
N ASN A 322 -14.18 -18.40 28.13
CA ASN A 322 -14.40 -18.55 29.56
C ASN A 322 -13.44 -19.56 30.21
N LEU A 323 -12.57 -20.21 29.46
CA LEU A 323 -11.58 -21.11 30.03
C LEU A 323 -10.54 -20.32 30.81
N ASP A 324 -10.15 -20.84 31.99
CA ASP A 324 -9.06 -20.26 32.76
C ASP A 324 -7.80 -20.17 31.88
N ALA A 325 -7.17 -18.98 31.86
CA ALA A 325 -5.98 -18.74 31.11
C ALA A 325 -4.84 -19.75 31.36
N LEU A 326 -4.82 -20.35 32.55
CA LEU A 326 -3.88 -21.43 32.90
C LEU A 326 -4.20 -22.77 32.23
N TYR A 327 -5.42 -22.99 31.77
CA TYR A 327 -5.81 -24.25 31.09
C TYR A 327 -5.03 -24.46 29.80
N MET A 328 -4.55 -23.38 29.19
CA MET A 328 -3.78 -23.38 27.93
C MET A 328 -2.26 -23.40 28.15
N THR A 329 -1.79 -23.65 29.38
CA THR A 329 -0.35 -23.57 29.74
C THR A 329 0.33 -24.94 29.95
N GLU A 330 -0.25 -26.00 29.45
CA GLU A 330 0.28 -27.37 29.61
C GLU A 330 1.65 -27.63 28.98
N SER A 331 2.09 -26.78 28.05
CA SER A 331 3.43 -26.84 27.49
C SER A 331 4.14 -25.50 27.65
N VAL A 332 5.47 -25.52 27.75
CA VAL A 332 6.28 -24.33 27.87
C VAL A 332 6.00 -23.32 26.76
N LYS A 333 5.93 -23.78 25.51
CA LYS A 333 5.61 -22.90 24.37
C LYS A 333 4.19 -22.31 24.45
N SER A 334 3.24 -23.08 24.97
CA SER A 334 1.88 -22.60 25.19
C SER A 334 1.86 -21.58 26.33
N ALA A 335 2.58 -21.83 27.40
CA ALA A 335 2.71 -20.91 28.53
C ALA A 335 3.36 -19.59 28.14
N GLU A 336 4.46 -19.61 27.37
CA GLU A 336 5.07 -18.39 26.82
C GLU A 336 4.08 -17.59 25.97
N LYS A 337 3.38 -18.26 25.06
CA LYS A 337 2.39 -17.64 24.19
C LYS A 337 1.23 -17.03 24.99
N GLN A 338 0.70 -17.74 25.96
CA GLN A 338 -0.39 -17.26 26.81
C GLN A 338 0.06 -16.10 27.70
N TYR A 339 1.27 -16.15 28.23
CA TYR A 339 1.83 -15.05 29.03
C TYR A 339 1.91 -13.75 28.21
N VAL A 340 2.27 -13.82 26.93
CA VAL A 340 2.35 -12.65 26.05
C VAL A 340 0.96 -12.16 25.63
N ILE A 341 0.10 -13.07 25.15
CA ILE A 341 -1.20 -12.69 24.56
C ILE A 341 -2.20 -12.27 25.62
N ASN A 342 -2.29 -13.02 26.71
CA ASN A 342 -3.32 -12.86 27.73
C ASN A 342 -2.80 -12.18 29.01
N SER A 343 -1.64 -11.55 28.96
CA SER A 343 -1.02 -10.88 30.12
C SER A 343 -1.96 -9.90 30.84
N ALA A 344 -2.85 -9.23 30.14
CA ALA A 344 -3.83 -8.32 30.74
C ALA A 344 -4.94 -9.04 31.52
N GLN A 345 -5.22 -10.31 31.16
CA GLN A 345 -6.29 -11.13 31.78
C GLN A 345 -5.77 -12.01 32.91
N LEU A 346 -4.45 -12.26 32.97
CA LEU A 346 -3.82 -13.02 34.03
C LEU A 346 -3.76 -12.21 35.34
N THR A 347 -4.15 -12.82 36.45
CA THR A 347 -3.92 -12.26 37.77
C THR A 347 -2.42 -12.27 38.10
N ASP A 348 -1.97 -11.43 39.04
CA ASP A 348 -0.56 -11.38 39.46
C ASP A 348 -0.06 -12.73 40.00
N GLY A 349 -0.93 -13.51 40.65
CA GLY A 349 -0.60 -14.86 41.09
C GLY A 349 -0.36 -15.82 39.92
N GLN A 350 -1.20 -15.78 38.91
CA GLN A 350 -1.08 -16.60 37.70
C GLN A 350 0.17 -16.22 36.90
N LYS A 351 0.46 -14.91 36.76
CA LYS A 351 1.71 -14.45 36.13
C LYS A 351 2.95 -15.00 36.81
N LYS A 352 3.00 -14.89 38.15
CA LYS A 352 4.13 -15.41 38.93
C LYS A 352 4.25 -16.93 38.83
N ALA A 353 3.14 -17.66 38.78
CA ALA A 353 3.18 -19.13 38.61
C ALA A 353 3.74 -19.53 37.24
N VAL A 354 3.29 -18.86 36.16
CA VAL A 354 3.81 -19.09 34.80
C VAL A 354 5.29 -18.73 34.74
N GLU A 355 5.69 -17.60 35.34
CA GLU A 355 7.09 -17.17 35.38
C GLU A 355 7.98 -18.16 36.14
N ALA A 356 7.51 -18.71 37.24
CA ALA A 356 8.25 -19.70 38.01
C ALA A 356 8.53 -20.97 37.19
N VAL A 357 7.49 -21.51 36.51
CA VAL A 357 7.64 -22.68 35.62
C VAL A 357 8.58 -22.42 34.46
N LEU A 358 8.48 -21.26 33.87
CA LEU A 358 9.35 -20.90 32.74
C LEU A 358 10.79 -20.62 33.16
N SER A 359 11.03 -20.18 34.40
CA SER A 359 12.39 -19.90 34.92
C SER A 359 13.14 -21.16 35.39
N GLU A 360 12.46 -22.28 35.59
CA GLU A 360 13.09 -23.57 35.95
C GLU A 360 13.94 -24.16 34.81
N ASN A 361 13.74 -23.68 33.58
CA ASN A 361 14.47 -24.14 32.39
C ASN A 361 15.46 -23.09 31.89
N GLU A 362 16.77 -23.34 31.93
CA GLU A 362 17.81 -22.35 31.58
C GLU A 362 17.66 -21.74 30.15
N LYS A 363 17.15 -22.52 29.18
CA LYS A 363 16.90 -22.02 27.84
C LYS A 363 15.72 -21.06 27.75
N GLU A 364 14.77 -21.18 28.62
CA GLU A 364 13.52 -20.46 28.62
C GLU A 364 13.51 -19.28 29.59
N SER A 365 14.38 -19.31 30.61
CA SER A 365 14.65 -18.16 31.48
C SER A 365 15.09 -16.93 30.67
N SER A 366 15.96 -17.13 29.68
CA SER A 366 16.39 -16.05 28.77
C SER A 366 15.27 -15.53 27.84
N SER A 367 14.25 -16.34 27.56
CA SER A 367 13.07 -15.96 26.79
C SER A 367 12.14 -15.08 27.61
N ILE A 368 11.91 -15.43 28.87
CA ILE A 368 11.07 -14.64 29.79
C ILE A 368 11.68 -13.27 30.03
N ASP A 369 12.97 -13.17 30.27
CA ASP A 369 13.62 -11.87 30.45
C ASP A 369 13.50 -10.98 29.22
N ARG A 370 13.62 -11.56 28.04
CA ARG A 370 13.33 -10.85 26.77
C ARG A 370 11.89 -10.45 26.64
N ILE A 371 10.93 -11.36 26.96
CA ILE A 371 9.50 -11.06 26.91
C ILE A 371 9.18 -9.94 27.89
N LYS A 372 9.65 -9.99 29.12
CA LYS A 372 9.49 -8.93 30.14
C LYS A 372 10.08 -7.63 29.70
N ALA A 373 11.28 -7.62 29.10
CA ALA A 373 11.91 -6.44 28.57
C ALA A 373 11.09 -5.81 27.41
N VAL A 374 10.57 -6.65 26.50
CA VAL A 374 9.68 -6.18 25.42
C VAL A 374 8.36 -5.66 25.97
N MET A 375 7.72 -6.37 26.93
CA MET A 375 6.46 -5.96 27.54
C MET A 375 6.61 -4.71 28.39
N SER A 376 7.71 -4.55 29.14
CA SER A 376 7.99 -3.34 29.91
C SER A 376 8.26 -2.15 29.00
N ASN A 377 8.95 -2.35 27.88
CA ASN A 377 9.15 -1.32 26.86
C ASN A 377 7.84 -0.98 26.13
N ASN A 378 6.95 -1.94 25.91
CA ASN A 378 5.63 -1.70 25.33
C ASN A 378 4.59 -1.21 26.35
N SER A 379 4.83 -1.32 27.65
CA SER A 379 3.89 -0.85 28.69
C SER A 379 3.78 0.68 28.76
N GLY A 380 4.33 1.37 27.74
CA GLY A 380 4.07 2.78 27.45
C GLY A 380 4.53 3.69 28.57
N ASN A 381 5.66 3.41 29.17
CA ASN A 381 6.47 4.48 29.74
C ASN A 381 6.85 5.34 28.53
N SER A 382 6.13 6.45 28.37
CA SER A 382 6.36 7.50 27.38
C SER A 382 7.67 8.25 27.63
N ASP A 383 8.64 7.57 28.25
CA ASP A 383 9.96 8.16 28.38
C ASP A 383 10.53 8.31 26.98
N ILE A 384 10.85 9.53 26.70
CA ILE A 384 11.41 10.03 25.45
C ILE A 384 12.35 9.00 24.86
N HIS A 385 11.94 8.35 23.78
CA HIS A 385 12.82 7.44 23.05
C HIS A 385 13.97 8.26 22.48
N ARG A 386 15.15 8.07 23.06
CA ARG A 386 16.37 8.74 22.63
C ARG A 386 17.28 7.77 21.93
N ILE A 387 17.73 8.15 20.75
CA ILE A 387 18.72 7.43 19.94
C ILE A 387 19.96 8.29 19.71
N SER A 388 20.37 9.06 20.74
CA SER A 388 21.39 10.09 20.63
C SER A 388 22.69 9.59 20.00
N ASP A 389 23.14 8.39 20.38
CA ASP A 389 24.42 7.83 19.92
C ASP A 389 24.42 7.48 18.42
N ILE A 390 23.26 7.16 17.86
CA ILE A 390 23.11 6.75 16.46
C ILE A 390 22.39 7.81 15.60
N ALA A 391 21.90 8.89 16.20
CA ALA A 391 21.18 9.95 15.51
C ALA A 391 21.91 10.51 14.27
N PRO A 392 23.23 10.77 14.31
CA PRO A 392 23.96 11.23 13.13
C PRO A 392 23.97 10.23 11.97
N ILE A 393 23.91 8.94 12.28
CA ILE A 393 23.87 7.86 11.26
C ILE A 393 22.45 7.72 10.70
N VAL A 394 21.43 7.83 11.57
CA VAL A 394 20.02 7.65 11.21
C VAL A 394 19.49 8.86 10.46
N PHE A 395 19.94 10.08 10.80
CA PHE A 395 19.51 11.33 10.19
C PHE A 395 20.65 12.11 9.54
N PRO A 396 21.33 11.55 8.52
CA PRO A 396 22.43 12.25 7.84
C PRO A 396 21.96 13.41 6.96
N GLN A 397 20.67 13.44 6.56
CA GLN A 397 20.14 14.34 5.56
C GLN A 397 20.21 15.81 6.03
N THR A 398 20.68 16.68 5.14
CA THR A 398 20.69 18.15 5.32
C THR A 398 19.61 18.83 4.49
N ALA A 399 18.99 18.11 3.56
CA ALA A 399 17.86 18.59 2.76
C ALA A 399 16.56 17.93 3.23
N LEU A 400 15.55 18.74 3.53
CA LEU A 400 14.22 18.31 3.96
C LEU A 400 13.18 18.75 2.94
N SER A 401 12.17 17.94 2.70
CA SER A 401 10.96 18.35 1.97
C SER A 401 9.93 18.92 2.95
N PRO A 402 9.01 19.78 2.52
CA PRO A 402 7.91 20.24 3.37
C PRO A 402 7.08 19.09 3.95
N THR A 403 6.85 18.04 3.19
CA THR A 403 6.17 16.82 3.65
C THR A 403 6.95 16.10 4.76
N ALA A 404 8.28 16.07 4.66
CA ALA A 404 9.13 15.51 5.71
C ALA A 404 9.06 16.35 6.98
N ILE A 405 9.05 17.67 6.86
CA ILE A 405 8.90 18.61 7.97
C ILE A 405 7.52 18.46 8.65
N GLU A 406 6.44 18.37 7.88
CA GLU A 406 5.10 18.13 8.42
C GLU A 406 5.01 16.79 9.16
N LYS A 407 5.65 15.74 8.63
CA LYS A 407 5.71 14.43 9.30
C LYS A 407 6.54 14.50 10.59
N LEU A 408 7.67 15.22 10.57
CA LEU A 408 8.51 15.49 11.75
C LEU A 408 7.73 16.21 12.84
N ASN A 409 7.05 17.30 12.48
CA ASN A 409 6.28 18.11 13.42
C ASN A 409 5.03 17.37 13.93
N GLY A 410 4.39 16.57 13.07
CA GLY A 410 3.22 15.80 13.43
C GLY A 410 3.49 14.63 14.37
N CYS A 411 4.61 13.92 14.19
CA CYS A 411 5.05 12.82 15.06
C CYS A 411 6.50 12.43 14.78
N LYS A 412 7.42 12.68 15.72
CA LYS A 412 8.85 12.36 15.56
C LYS A 412 9.12 10.85 15.38
N PHE A 413 8.34 10.00 16.03
CA PHE A 413 8.47 8.56 15.87
C PHE A 413 8.08 8.09 14.44
N ALA A 414 7.00 8.61 13.89
CA ALA A 414 6.63 8.32 12.52
C ALA A 414 7.67 8.85 11.51
N TYR A 415 8.26 10.02 11.78
CA TYR A 415 9.36 10.56 11.01
C TYR A 415 10.61 9.66 11.08
N PHE A 416 10.98 9.20 12.28
CA PHE A 416 12.09 8.26 12.49
C PHE A 416 11.93 6.99 11.68
N LEU A 417 10.75 6.37 11.74
CA LEU A 417 10.50 5.13 10.99
C LEU A 417 10.53 5.36 9.48
N ARG A 418 9.96 6.48 9.00
CA ARG A 418 9.88 6.77 7.57
C ARG A 418 11.20 7.23 6.97
N TYR A 419 11.87 8.19 7.59
CA TYR A 419 13.04 8.89 7.04
C TYR A 419 14.37 8.48 7.70
N GLY A 420 14.34 7.99 8.93
CA GLY A 420 15.50 7.44 9.60
C GLY A 420 15.73 5.98 9.25
N MET A 421 14.71 5.14 9.41
CA MET A 421 14.77 3.71 9.12
C MET A 421 14.40 3.36 7.67
N ASN A 422 13.97 4.33 6.88
CA ASN A 422 13.54 4.19 5.49
C ASN A 422 12.44 3.12 5.28
N LEU A 423 11.54 2.97 6.25
CA LEU A 423 10.43 2.03 6.15
C LEU A 423 9.29 2.62 5.30
N SER A 424 8.75 1.81 4.42
CA SER A 424 7.61 2.17 3.59
C SER A 424 6.63 1.01 3.45
N SER A 425 5.34 1.32 3.37
CA SER A 425 4.34 0.32 3.00
C SER A 425 4.45 -0.01 1.51
N SER A 426 4.33 -1.29 1.17
CA SER A 426 4.24 -1.74 -0.22
C SER A 426 2.82 -1.50 -0.72
N ALA A 427 2.60 -0.44 -1.48
CA ALA A 427 1.31 -0.18 -2.11
C ALA A 427 1.26 -0.83 -3.50
N GLY A 428 0.23 -1.64 -3.76
CA GLY A 428 -0.09 -2.12 -5.11
C GLY A 428 -0.58 -0.98 -6.03
N ILE A 429 -0.52 -1.20 -7.34
CA ILE A 429 -1.08 -0.25 -8.32
C ILE A 429 -2.61 -0.26 -8.17
N ALA A 430 -3.13 0.76 -7.52
CA ALA A 430 -4.56 0.98 -7.36
C ALA A 430 -4.87 2.47 -7.57
N MET A 431 -6.08 2.80 -8.04
CA MET A 431 -6.53 4.19 -8.07
C MET A 431 -6.87 4.66 -6.64
N ASN A 432 -5.82 4.86 -5.85
CA ASN A 432 -5.91 5.47 -4.52
C ASN A 432 -5.85 7.00 -4.62
N ALA A 433 -6.02 7.70 -3.49
CA ALA A 433 -6.01 9.15 -3.44
C ALA A 433 -4.67 9.76 -3.93
N SER A 434 -3.54 9.07 -3.67
CA SER A 434 -2.21 9.53 -4.10
C SER A 434 -2.04 9.45 -5.62
N ASN A 435 -2.40 8.31 -6.24
CA ASN A 435 -2.32 8.14 -7.69
C ASN A 435 -3.29 9.09 -8.43
N TYR A 436 -4.49 9.28 -7.87
CA TYR A 436 -5.43 10.28 -8.38
C TYR A 436 -4.79 11.69 -8.36
N GLY A 437 -4.17 12.07 -7.23
CA GLY A 437 -3.48 13.35 -7.08
C GLY A 437 -2.38 13.53 -8.13
N ASN A 438 -1.49 12.56 -8.28
CA ASN A 438 -0.39 12.63 -9.25
C ASN A 438 -0.87 12.84 -10.70
N ILE A 439 -1.94 12.14 -11.09
CA ILE A 439 -2.53 12.30 -12.43
C ILE A 439 -3.13 13.72 -12.58
N MET A 440 -3.85 14.21 -11.57
CA MET A 440 -4.43 15.55 -11.62
C MET A 440 -3.37 16.65 -11.68
N HIS A 441 -2.28 16.56 -10.88
CA HIS A 441 -1.16 17.49 -10.96
C HIS A 441 -0.54 17.50 -12.38
N TYR A 442 -0.35 16.30 -12.96
CA TYR A 442 0.15 16.22 -14.32
C TYR A 442 -0.76 16.89 -15.35
N ILE A 443 -2.07 16.65 -15.27
CA ILE A 443 -3.05 17.29 -16.18
C ILE A 443 -3.03 18.81 -15.98
N MET A 444 -3.02 19.29 -14.73
CA MET A 444 -2.99 20.72 -14.43
C MET A 444 -1.75 21.38 -15.00
N LYS A 445 -0.56 20.82 -14.73
CA LYS A 445 0.70 21.29 -15.30
C LYS A 445 0.62 21.35 -16.84
N TYR A 446 0.30 20.22 -17.47
CA TYR A 446 0.25 20.08 -18.93
C TYR A 446 -0.65 21.12 -19.59
N CYS A 447 -1.83 21.32 -19.00
CA CYS A 447 -2.81 22.26 -19.54
C CYS A 447 -2.39 23.71 -19.29
N PHE A 448 -2.03 24.08 -18.07
CA PHE A 448 -1.71 25.47 -17.73
C PHE A 448 -0.44 25.96 -18.45
N GLU A 449 0.61 25.17 -18.56
CA GLU A 449 1.78 25.51 -19.38
C GLU A 449 1.41 25.89 -20.81
N ARG A 450 0.44 25.20 -21.43
CA ARG A 450 0.05 25.43 -22.83
C ARG A 450 -1.08 26.44 -23.03
N LEU A 451 -1.86 26.69 -22.00
CA LEU A 451 -2.96 27.68 -22.04
C LEU A 451 -2.43 29.10 -21.79
N TYR A 452 -1.36 29.22 -21.02
CA TYR A 452 -0.78 30.52 -20.65
C TYR A 452 0.60 30.75 -21.25
N ASP A 453 1.04 29.88 -22.17
CA ASP A 453 2.26 30.11 -22.94
C ASP A 453 2.19 31.42 -23.74
N GLY A 454 3.14 32.32 -23.51
CA GLY A 454 3.16 33.63 -24.13
C GLY A 454 2.11 34.64 -23.60
N ALA A 455 1.47 34.34 -22.45
CA ALA A 455 0.57 35.31 -21.80
C ALA A 455 1.34 36.58 -21.42
N LYS A 456 0.69 37.75 -21.60
CA LYS A 456 1.28 39.03 -21.25
C LYS A 456 1.19 39.26 -19.74
N GLU A 457 2.14 40.07 -19.23
CA GLU A 457 2.10 40.51 -17.83
C GLU A 457 0.74 41.16 -17.47
N ASN A 458 0.16 40.73 -16.35
CA ASN A 458 -1.12 41.20 -15.83
C ASN A 458 -2.34 41.03 -16.76
N GLU A 459 -2.20 40.25 -17.85
CA GLU A 459 -3.30 39.98 -18.81
C GLU A 459 -3.49 38.48 -18.99
N ASN A 460 -4.64 37.96 -18.62
CA ASN A 460 -4.97 36.55 -18.83
C ASN A 460 -5.87 36.37 -20.05
N PRO A 461 -5.55 35.39 -20.92
CA PRO A 461 -6.32 35.11 -22.12
C PRO A 461 -7.68 34.47 -21.75
N LYS A 462 -8.70 34.74 -22.54
CA LYS A 462 -9.95 33.99 -22.46
C LYS A 462 -9.79 32.64 -23.13
N ILE A 463 -10.02 31.57 -22.36
CA ILE A 463 -9.76 30.21 -22.80
C ILE A 463 -11.05 29.54 -23.31
N PRO A 464 -11.11 29.09 -24.56
CA PRO A 464 -12.27 28.37 -25.11
C PRO A 464 -12.37 26.96 -24.51
N ASP A 465 -13.61 26.52 -24.21
CA ASP A 465 -13.91 25.18 -23.67
C ASP A 465 -13.31 24.03 -24.53
N GLY A 466 -13.34 24.16 -25.86
CA GLY A 466 -12.75 23.16 -26.76
C GLY A 466 -11.26 22.99 -26.55
N ARG A 467 -10.52 24.09 -26.39
CA ARG A 467 -9.06 24.04 -26.16
C ARG A 467 -8.71 23.32 -24.86
N ILE A 468 -9.51 23.53 -23.79
CA ILE A 468 -9.32 22.84 -22.50
C ILE A 468 -9.50 21.33 -22.69
N LYS A 469 -10.56 20.91 -23.38
CA LYS A 469 -10.85 19.49 -23.63
C LYS A 469 -9.73 18.80 -24.41
N ASP A 470 -9.29 19.41 -25.51
CA ASP A 470 -8.23 18.87 -26.36
C ASP A 470 -6.93 18.66 -25.58
N LEU A 471 -6.57 19.61 -24.73
CA LEU A 471 -5.35 19.50 -23.91
C LEU A 471 -5.46 18.44 -22.81
N ILE A 472 -6.63 18.27 -22.22
CA ILE A 472 -6.85 17.21 -21.21
C ILE A 472 -6.73 15.83 -21.86
N GLU A 473 -7.31 15.63 -23.04
CA GLU A 473 -7.19 14.37 -23.78
C GLU A 473 -5.74 14.06 -24.13
N GLN A 474 -4.99 15.05 -24.59
CA GLN A 474 -3.56 14.93 -24.87
C GLN A 474 -2.77 14.60 -23.58
N ALA A 475 -3.04 15.29 -22.47
CA ALA A 475 -2.37 15.04 -21.19
C ALA A 475 -2.61 13.62 -20.68
N LEU A 476 -3.86 13.14 -20.76
CA LEU A 476 -4.20 11.77 -20.37
C LEU A 476 -3.52 10.74 -21.28
N ALA A 477 -3.51 10.95 -22.58
CA ALA A 477 -2.84 10.06 -23.53
C ALA A 477 -1.33 9.96 -23.25
N GLU A 478 -0.68 11.12 -23.05
CA GLU A 478 0.76 11.17 -22.76
C GLU A 478 1.08 10.56 -21.39
N TYR A 479 0.27 10.83 -20.37
CA TYR A 479 0.45 10.22 -19.04
C TYR A 479 0.33 8.70 -19.11
N ARG A 480 -0.65 8.18 -19.84
CA ARG A 480 -0.83 6.74 -20.05
C ARG A 480 0.40 6.12 -20.70
N GLU A 481 0.91 6.73 -21.75
CA GLU A 481 2.10 6.23 -22.46
C GLU A 481 3.36 6.28 -21.59
N LYS A 482 3.51 7.33 -20.79
CA LYS A 482 4.73 7.58 -20.03
C LYS A 482 4.80 6.85 -18.68
N TYR A 483 3.68 6.73 -17.98
CA TYR A 483 3.65 6.25 -16.61
C TYR A 483 2.80 4.99 -16.36
N LEU A 484 1.80 4.69 -17.22
CA LEU A 484 0.92 3.55 -17.08
C LEU A 484 1.33 2.46 -18.07
N LEU A 485 2.17 1.57 -17.62
CA LEU A 485 2.99 0.65 -18.43
C LEU A 485 2.25 -0.39 -19.25
N THR A 486 0.96 -0.70 -19.01
CA THR A 486 0.21 -1.67 -19.83
C THR A 486 -1.30 -1.61 -19.59
N GLU A 487 -2.08 -1.58 -20.66
CA GLU A 487 -3.56 -1.70 -20.62
C GLU A 487 -4.04 -3.03 -20.03
N GLU A 488 -3.28 -4.11 -20.23
CA GLU A 488 -3.63 -5.48 -19.82
C GLU A 488 -3.63 -5.71 -18.29
N ASN A 489 -2.95 -4.85 -17.52
CA ASN A 489 -2.87 -4.96 -16.06
C ASN A 489 -3.79 -4.00 -15.29
N MET A 490 -4.54 -3.16 -16.01
CA MET A 490 -5.46 -2.24 -15.40
C MET A 490 -6.86 -2.84 -15.29
N SER A 491 -7.40 -2.85 -14.06
CA SER A 491 -8.78 -3.30 -13.87
C SER A 491 -9.77 -2.41 -14.64
N ALA A 492 -10.90 -2.96 -15.06
CA ALA A 492 -11.98 -2.19 -15.69
C ALA A 492 -12.39 -0.99 -14.81
N ARG A 493 -12.36 -1.15 -13.48
CA ARG A 493 -12.59 -0.07 -12.52
C ARG A 493 -11.55 1.05 -12.62
N PHE A 494 -10.26 0.69 -12.77
CA PHE A 494 -9.18 1.68 -12.95
C PHE A 494 -9.41 2.50 -14.22
N ASN A 495 -9.68 1.84 -15.36
CA ASN A 495 -9.92 2.51 -16.64
C ASN A 495 -11.14 3.43 -16.58
N THR A 496 -12.23 3.01 -15.94
CA THR A 496 -13.42 3.84 -15.75
C THR A 496 -13.10 5.09 -14.93
N LEU A 497 -12.39 4.95 -13.82
CA LEU A 497 -11.99 6.07 -12.97
C LEU A 497 -10.99 6.99 -13.68
N TYR A 498 -10.05 6.43 -14.45
CA TYR A 498 -9.07 7.19 -15.23
C TYR A 498 -9.76 8.07 -16.29
N ASN A 499 -10.70 7.50 -17.02
CA ASN A 499 -11.45 8.25 -18.03
C ASN A 499 -12.38 9.31 -17.39
N ALA A 500 -12.90 9.07 -16.18
CA ALA A 500 -13.70 10.05 -15.45
C ALA A 500 -12.91 11.28 -15.00
N LEU A 501 -11.56 11.19 -14.92
CA LEU A 501 -10.69 12.33 -14.59
C LEU A 501 -10.83 13.49 -15.58
N SER A 502 -11.07 13.20 -16.86
CA SER A 502 -11.21 14.24 -17.90
C SER A 502 -12.33 15.21 -17.58
N VAL A 503 -13.47 14.71 -17.05
CA VAL A 503 -14.62 15.52 -16.69
C VAL A 503 -14.31 16.43 -15.51
N THR A 504 -13.69 15.87 -14.46
CA THR A 504 -13.32 16.64 -13.27
C THR A 504 -12.29 17.70 -13.62
N ALA A 505 -11.23 17.32 -14.35
CA ALA A 505 -10.19 18.24 -14.79
C ALA A 505 -10.74 19.37 -15.66
N PHE A 506 -11.69 19.08 -16.56
CA PHE A 506 -12.32 20.09 -17.39
C PHE A 506 -12.99 21.19 -16.56
N TYR A 507 -13.84 20.82 -15.61
CA TYR A 507 -14.53 21.80 -14.77
C TYR A 507 -13.58 22.59 -13.88
N LEU A 508 -12.55 21.94 -13.33
CA LEU A 508 -11.54 22.60 -12.51
C LEU A 508 -10.74 23.62 -13.31
N ILE A 509 -10.19 23.23 -14.47
CA ILE A 509 -9.39 24.12 -15.32
C ILE A 509 -10.26 25.27 -15.83
N LYS A 510 -11.50 25.01 -16.25
CA LYS A 510 -12.45 26.05 -16.67
C LYS A 510 -12.74 27.04 -15.55
N TYR A 511 -12.95 26.56 -14.32
CA TYR A 511 -13.20 27.41 -13.16
C TYR A 511 -11.99 28.31 -12.86
N MET A 512 -10.77 27.72 -12.83
CA MET A 512 -9.54 28.48 -12.63
C MET A 512 -9.29 29.50 -13.76
N ALA A 513 -9.57 29.12 -15.00
CA ALA A 513 -9.42 30.03 -16.13
C ALA A 513 -10.39 31.24 -16.02
N GLN A 514 -11.60 31.02 -15.53
CA GLN A 514 -12.58 32.09 -15.28
C GLN A 514 -12.15 32.99 -14.10
N GLU A 515 -11.52 32.45 -13.08
CA GLU A 515 -10.90 33.22 -12.00
C GLU A 515 -9.78 34.10 -12.55
N LEU A 516 -8.84 33.47 -13.27
CA LEU A 516 -7.68 34.16 -13.84
C LEU A 516 -8.09 35.24 -14.87
N GLU A 517 -9.14 35.05 -15.66
CA GLU A 517 -9.66 36.06 -16.61
C GLU A 517 -10.00 37.41 -15.90
N LYS A 518 -10.30 37.33 -14.59
CA LYS A 518 -10.64 38.49 -13.77
C LYS A 518 -9.49 38.96 -12.89
N SER A 519 -8.38 38.23 -12.87
CA SER A 519 -7.24 38.45 -12.00
C SER A 519 -6.09 39.12 -12.76
N ARG A 520 -5.28 39.93 -12.08
CA ARG A 520 -3.98 40.40 -12.57
C ARG A 520 -2.87 39.38 -12.40
N PHE A 521 -3.09 38.31 -11.60
CA PHE A 521 -2.13 37.25 -11.47
C PHE A 521 -2.08 36.39 -12.72
N VAL A 522 -0.88 36.22 -13.27
CA VAL A 522 -0.63 35.38 -14.45
C VAL A 522 0.16 34.15 -14.01
N PRO A 523 -0.30 32.92 -14.34
CA PRO A 523 0.45 31.70 -14.10
C PRO A 523 1.83 31.78 -14.80
N SER A 524 2.90 31.75 -14.01
CA SER A 524 4.26 32.01 -14.49
C SER A 524 5.16 30.78 -14.42
N TYR A 525 5.00 29.96 -13.37
CA TYR A 525 5.81 28.74 -13.21
C TYR A 525 4.93 27.57 -12.77
N PHE A 526 5.27 26.35 -13.27
CA PHE A 526 4.54 25.11 -13.04
C PHE A 526 5.50 24.01 -12.61
N GLU A 527 5.15 23.26 -11.55
CA GLU A 527 6.03 22.24 -10.96
C GLU A 527 7.47 22.79 -10.76
N LEU A 528 7.55 24.00 -10.22
CA LEU A 528 8.80 24.72 -10.02
C LEU A 528 9.63 24.05 -8.93
N LYS A 529 10.74 23.42 -9.34
CA LYS A 529 11.66 22.77 -8.42
C LYS A 529 12.63 23.77 -7.81
N LEU A 530 12.63 23.87 -6.50
CA LEU A 530 13.57 24.74 -5.78
C LEU A 530 14.97 24.11 -5.80
N GLU A 531 15.94 24.80 -6.41
CA GLU A 531 17.33 24.35 -6.56
C GLU A 531 18.33 25.44 -6.19
N SER A 532 19.35 25.08 -5.39
CA SER A 532 20.37 26.02 -4.90
C SER A 532 21.16 26.68 -6.02
N GLY A 533 21.27 28.00 -5.95
CA GLY A 533 22.06 28.80 -6.88
C GLY A 533 21.51 28.88 -8.30
N LYS A 534 20.25 28.49 -8.50
CA LYS A 534 19.57 28.60 -9.78
C LYS A 534 18.60 29.78 -9.79
N SER A 535 18.49 30.42 -10.96
CA SER A 535 17.44 31.37 -11.28
C SER A 535 16.77 30.96 -12.58
N GLU A 536 15.47 31.15 -12.66
CA GLU A 536 14.69 30.92 -13.86
C GLU A 536 14.13 32.25 -14.36
N ASN A 537 14.53 32.68 -15.54
CA ASN A 537 14.19 34.00 -16.11
C ASN A 537 14.49 35.19 -15.14
N GLY A 538 15.58 35.11 -14.37
CA GLY A 538 15.95 36.13 -13.38
C GLY A 538 15.24 36.03 -12.05
N PHE A 539 14.35 35.07 -11.87
CA PHE A 539 13.66 34.77 -10.62
C PHE A 539 14.45 33.72 -9.81
N ASP A 540 14.89 34.06 -8.61
CA ASP A 540 15.69 33.17 -7.75
C ASP A 540 14.83 32.08 -7.15
N ILE A 541 15.16 30.82 -7.44
CA ILE A 541 14.45 29.61 -7.02
C ILE A 541 15.25 28.79 -6.00
N SER A 542 16.18 29.41 -5.28
CA SER A 542 16.96 28.74 -4.24
C SER A 542 16.05 28.25 -3.09
N PRO A 543 16.33 27.06 -2.50
CA PRO A 543 15.57 26.56 -1.36
C PRO A 543 15.79 27.40 -0.11
N TYR A 544 14.82 27.39 0.79
CA TYR A 544 14.95 27.98 2.11
C TYR A 544 16.05 27.29 2.91
N SER A 545 16.89 28.05 3.62
CA SER A 545 17.95 27.49 4.45
C SER A 545 18.00 28.15 5.82
N PHE A 546 18.33 27.35 6.84
CA PHE A 546 18.53 27.81 8.21
C PHE A 546 19.59 26.97 8.93
N ASP A 547 20.24 27.56 9.93
CA ASP A 547 21.25 26.87 10.71
C ASP A 547 20.67 26.30 12.00
N ILE A 548 21.02 25.05 12.29
CA ILE A 548 20.74 24.37 13.56
C ILE A 548 22.02 24.17 14.36
N GLU A 549 21.87 24.03 15.67
CA GLU A 549 22.94 23.63 16.56
C GLU A 549 22.77 22.15 16.94
N LEU A 550 23.80 21.36 16.68
CA LEU A 550 23.82 19.95 17.05
C LEU A 550 24.23 19.76 18.53
N ALA A 551 24.02 18.55 19.05
CA ALA A 551 24.33 18.22 20.44
C ALA A 551 25.82 18.46 20.84
N ASP A 552 26.73 18.35 19.87
CA ASP A 552 28.16 18.60 19.98
C ASP A 552 28.54 20.11 19.84
N LYS A 553 27.53 21.00 19.76
CA LYS A 553 27.66 22.44 19.51
C LYS A 553 28.17 22.82 18.11
N SER A 554 28.31 21.87 17.22
CA SER A 554 28.57 22.17 15.82
C SER A 554 27.32 22.75 15.14
N ARG A 555 27.52 23.57 14.09
CA ARG A 555 26.41 24.12 13.29
C ARG A 555 26.27 23.35 12.01
N GLN A 556 25.03 23.10 11.65
CA GLN A 556 24.68 22.45 10.39
C GLN A 556 23.62 23.26 9.66
N THR A 557 23.86 23.57 8.39
CA THR A 557 22.85 24.23 7.55
C THR A 557 21.88 23.18 7.01
N ILE A 558 20.59 23.41 7.23
CA ILE A 558 19.49 22.61 6.70
C ILE A 558 18.82 23.39 5.58
N THR A 559 18.56 22.72 4.48
CA THR A 559 17.84 23.29 3.34
C THR A 559 16.44 22.68 3.24
N VAL A 560 15.44 23.49 2.91
CA VAL A 560 14.07 23.06 2.67
C VAL A 560 13.77 23.24 1.19
N GLY A 561 13.89 22.14 0.44
CA GLY A 561 13.59 22.10 -0.98
C GLY A 561 12.23 21.47 -1.24
N GLY A 562 11.80 21.51 -2.50
CA GLY A 562 10.54 20.90 -2.92
C GLY A 562 10.14 21.39 -4.30
N THR A 563 8.96 20.96 -4.73
CA THR A 563 8.37 21.39 -6.00
C THR A 563 7.10 22.18 -5.70
N VAL A 564 7.01 23.38 -6.27
CA VAL A 564 5.84 24.25 -6.16
C VAL A 564 4.93 23.99 -7.35
N ASP A 565 3.69 23.59 -7.11
CA ASP A 565 2.78 23.17 -8.19
C ASP A 565 2.53 24.30 -9.19
N ARG A 566 2.21 25.50 -8.70
CA ARG A 566 2.04 26.69 -9.53
C ARG A 566 2.42 27.98 -8.78
N VAL A 567 3.12 28.88 -9.47
CA VAL A 567 3.42 30.22 -9.02
C VAL A 567 2.83 31.21 -10.00
N ASP A 568 1.98 32.10 -9.50
CA ASP A 568 1.38 33.19 -10.27
C ASP A 568 1.99 34.51 -9.82
N ILE A 569 2.20 35.41 -10.77
CA ILE A 569 2.79 36.74 -10.52
C ILE A 569 1.86 37.82 -11.01
N ALA A 570 1.61 38.84 -10.18
CA ALA A 570 1.03 40.11 -10.57
C ALA A 570 2.14 41.17 -10.53
N TYR A 571 2.54 41.66 -11.71
CA TYR A 571 3.61 42.65 -11.82
C TYR A 571 3.13 44.06 -11.43
N ASN A 572 4.03 44.85 -10.88
CA ASN A 572 3.80 46.26 -10.66
C ASN A 572 3.67 47.00 -12.01
N ASP A 573 2.92 48.11 -12.04
CA ASP A 573 2.68 48.84 -13.29
C ASP A 573 3.98 49.44 -13.87
N ASP A 574 4.99 49.72 -13.02
CA ASP A 574 6.33 50.19 -13.40
C ASP A 574 7.33 49.05 -13.66
N LYS A 575 6.90 47.80 -13.58
CA LYS A 575 7.74 46.60 -13.72
C LYS A 575 8.91 46.50 -12.73
N SER A 576 8.84 47.21 -11.62
CA SER A 576 9.87 47.19 -10.58
C SER A 576 9.77 46.00 -9.62
N GLY A 577 9.11 44.92 -10.02
CA GLY A 577 8.80 43.77 -9.22
C GLY A 577 7.35 43.34 -9.31
N GLY A 578 6.80 42.75 -8.26
CA GLY A 578 5.42 42.26 -8.31
C GLY A 578 5.00 41.55 -7.02
N GLN A 579 3.85 40.93 -7.07
CA GLN A 579 3.28 40.15 -6.00
C GLN A 579 3.25 38.68 -6.37
N ILE A 580 3.65 37.79 -5.44
CA ILE A 580 3.75 36.37 -5.63
C ILE A 580 2.55 35.68 -4.98
N ARG A 581 1.89 34.83 -5.75
CA ARG A 581 0.85 33.90 -5.28
C ARG A 581 1.32 32.46 -5.53
N VAL A 582 1.23 31.61 -4.51
CA VAL A 582 1.57 30.19 -4.61
C VAL A 582 0.30 29.36 -4.52
N ILE A 583 0.15 28.39 -5.41
CA ILE A 583 -1.00 27.49 -5.46
C ILE A 583 -0.55 26.05 -5.40
N ASP A 584 -1.27 25.22 -4.63
CA ASP A 584 -1.06 23.79 -4.47
C ASP A 584 -2.39 23.06 -4.67
N TYR A 585 -2.40 22.01 -5.49
CA TYR A 585 -3.58 21.22 -5.83
C TYR A 585 -3.80 20.09 -4.84
N LYS A 586 -4.91 20.11 -4.08
CA LYS A 586 -5.21 19.07 -3.08
C LYS A 586 -6.47 18.29 -3.40
N THR A 587 -6.37 16.97 -3.37
CA THR A 587 -7.50 16.06 -3.61
C THR A 587 -8.51 16.02 -2.46
N GLY A 588 -8.12 16.48 -1.27
CA GLY A 588 -8.98 16.60 -0.08
C GLY A 588 -9.36 18.04 0.22
N ASN A 589 -10.41 18.20 1.05
CA ASN A 589 -10.78 19.50 1.57
C ASN A 589 -9.80 19.89 2.68
N LYS A 590 -8.93 20.86 2.42
CA LYS A 590 -7.91 21.34 3.35
C LYS A 590 -8.29 22.74 3.81
N ASP A 591 -8.54 22.92 5.11
CA ASP A 591 -8.83 24.21 5.70
C ASP A 591 -7.55 24.83 6.26
N ALA A 592 -7.38 26.14 6.06
CA ALA A 592 -6.24 26.88 6.60
C ALA A 592 -6.48 27.20 8.09
N LYS A 593 -5.78 26.50 8.99
CA LYS A 593 -5.84 26.74 10.45
C LYS A 593 -4.51 27.23 10.98
N LEU A 594 -4.48 28.46 11.56
CA LEU A 594 -3.27 29.04 12.13
C LEU A 594 -2.80 28.28 13.37
N SER A 595 -3.69 27.64 14.12
CA SER A 595 -3.31 26.77 15.25
C SER A 595 -2.47 25.57 14.80
N ARG A 596 -2.74 24.98 13.63
CA ARG A 596 -1.90 23.92 13.05
C ARG A 596 -0.52 24.45 12.63
N ILE A 597 -0.48 25.64 12.03
CA ILE A 597 0.78 26.29 11.62
C ILE A 597 1.64 26.59 12.86
N TYR A 598 1.02 27.00 13.97
CA TYR A 598 1.74 27.25 15.23
C TYR A 598 2.56 26.05 15.68
N TYR A 599 2.07 24.82 15.44
CA TYR A 599 2.74 23.55 15.73
C TYR A 599 3.53 22.97 14.54
N GLY A 600 3.58 23.66 13.42
CA GLY A 600 4.38 23.26 12.25
C GLY A 600 3.69 22.29 11.30
N LEU A 601 2.36 22.23 11.28
CA LEU A 601 1.58 21.54 10.28
C LEU A 601 1.08 22.50 9.20
N ASP A 602 0.72 21.96 8.03
CA ASP A 602 0.21 22.74 6.88
C ASP A 602 1.17 23.86 6.42
N LEU A 603 2.48 23.64 6.57
CA LEU A 603 3.52 24.65 6.28
C LEU A 603 3.89 24.77 4.81
N GLN A 604 3.61 23.75 3.98
CA GLN A 604 4.13 23.62 2.61
C GLN A 604 4.00 24.91 1.80
N LEU A 605 2.80 25.45 1.69
CA LEU A 605 2.52 26.66 0.91
C LEU A 605 3.20 27.92 1.45
N LEU A 606 3.17 28.10 2.77
CA LEU A 606 3.78 29.28 3.40
C LEU A 606 5.30 29.23 3.30
N LEU A 607 5.91 28.05 3.45
CA LEU A 607 7.35 27.88 3.22
C LEU A 607 7.74 28.26 1.79
N TYR A 608 6.97 27.84 0.79
CA TYR A 608 7.22 28.19 -0.60
C TYR A 608 7.04 29.68 -0.84
N LEU A 609 5.93 30.26 -0.36
CA LEU A 609 5.65 31.70 -0.51
C LEU A 609 6.75 32.55 0.09
N PHE A 610 7.14 32.28 1.36
CA PHE A 610 8.18 33.07 2.04
C PHE A 610 9.55 32.86 1.42
N THR A 611 9.88 31.64 0.97
CA THR A 611 11.14 31.35 0.27
C THR A 611 11.27 32.19 -0.99
N LEU A 612 10.27 32.14 -1.87
CA LEU A 612 10.29 32.84 -3.14
C LEU A 612 10.25 34.37 -2.93
N ALA A 613 9.44 34.86 -1.99
CA ALA A 613 9.36 36.28 -1.69
C ALA A 613 10.67 36.81 -1.05
N LYS A 614 11.31 36.06 -0.15
CA LYS A 614 12.58 36.43 0.46
C LYS A 614 13.70 36.47 -0.57
N ASN A 615 13.82 35.47 -1.41
CA ASN A 615 14.85 35.39 -2.43
C ASN A 615 14.73 36.50 -3.48
N ASN A 616 13.51 36.88 -3.83
CA ASN A 616 13.23 37.87 -4.87
C ASN A 616 12.84 39.25 -4.34
N GLY A 617 12.89 39.45 -3.02
CA GLY A 617 12.55 40.72 -2.37
C GLY A 617 13.43 41.89 -2.83
N ALA A 618 14.71 41.66 -3.09
CA ALA A 618 15.62 42.68 -3.66
C ALA A 618 15.20 43.13 -5.07
N ASN A 619 14.47 42.29 -5.79
CA ASN A 619 13.90 42.59 -7.12
C ASN A 619 12.47 43.16 -7.02
N GLY A 620 12.01 43.57 -5.84
CA GLY A 620 10.70 44.20 -5.62
C GLY A 620 9.54 43.24 -5.53
N PHE A 621 9.77 41.92 -5.38
CA PHE A 621 8.68 40.97 -5.22
C PHE A 621 8.26 40.81 -3.75
N THR A 622 6.95 40.73 -3.53
CA THR A 622 6.34 40.62 -2.18
C THR A 622 5.36 39.45 -2.14
N PRO A 623 5.18 38.80 -0.98
CA PRO A 623 4.24 37.72 -0.82
C PRO A 623 2.80 38.25 -0.82
N SER A 624 1.88 37.60 -1.55
CA SER A 624 0.48 38.01 -1.62
C SER A 624 -0.48 36.92 -1.14
N ALA A 625 -0.33 35.69 -1.59
CA ALA A 625 -1.21 34.61 -1.17
C ALA A 625 -0.57 33.23 -1.24
N ALA A 626 -1.07 32.33 -0.39
CA ALA A 626 -0.74 30.91 -0.37
C ALA A 626 -2.06 30.11 -0.36
N LEU A 627 -2.42 29.48 -1.48
CA LEU A 627 -3.76 28.98 -1.72
C LEU A 627 -3.77 27.47 -2.03
N TYR A 628 -4.69 26.74 -1.39
CA TYR A 628 -5.03 25.38 -1.73
C TYR A 628 -6.18 25.40 -2.72
N HIS A 629 -6.02 24.74 -3.85
CA HIS A 629 -7.08 24.51 -4.79
C HIS A 629 -7.62 23.09 -4.64
N PRO A 630 -8.91 22.90 -4.21
CA PRO A 630 -9.50 21.58 -4.09
C PRO A 630 -9.63 20.92 -5.46
N SER A 631 -8.97 19.77 -5.66
CA SER A 631 -9.06 18.97 -6.90
C SER A 631 -9.81 17.65 -6.70
N GLY A 632 -10.69 17.60 -5.69
CA GLY A 632 -11.43 16.40 -5.26
C GLY A 632 -12.45 15.88 -6.26
N LYS A 633 -12.98 14.69 -5.96
CA LYS A 633 -13.84 13.88 -6.85
C LYS A 633 -15.30 14.31 -6.93
N THR A 634 -15.69 15.49 -6.50
CA THR A 634 -17.10 15.86 -6.49
C THR A 634 -17.62 15.98 -7.92
N SER A 635 -18.39 15.01 -8.36
CA SER A 635 -19.07 15.03 -9.67
C SER A 635 -20.34 15.88 -9.58
N LEU A 636 -20.59 16.72 -10.59
CA LEU A 636 -21.87 17.42 -10.73
C LEU A 636 -23.09 16.48 -10.67
N LYS A 637 -22.93 15.21 -11.05
CA LYS A 637 -23.98 14.18 -11.00
C LYS A 637 -24.33 13.77 -9.58
N ASP A 638 -23.39 13.87 -8.65
CA ASP A 638 -23.57 13.48 -7.25
C ASP A 638 -24.24 14.59 -6.43
N ILE A 639 -24.29 15.81 -6.96
CA ILE A 639 -24.94 16.95 -6.32
C ILE A 639 -26.44 16.90 -6.57
N LYS A 640 -27.20 16.68 -5.51
CA LYS A 640 -28.67 16.71 -5.55
C LYS A 640 -29.17 18.16 -5.46
N ALA A 641 -29.57 18.72 -6.58
CA ALA A 641 -30.18 20.04 -6.64
C ALA A 641 -31.22 20.11 -7.73
N PRO A 642 -32.26 21.01 -7.60
CA PRO A 642 -33.39 21.09 -8.52
C PRO A 642 -33.04 21.67 -9.90
N SER A 643 -31.91 22.33 -10.07
CA SER A 643 -31.45 22.82 -11.37
C SER A 643 -29.96 22.59 -11.59
N ASP A 644 -29.52 22.55 -12.85
CA ASP A 644 -28.12 22.42 -13.21
C ASP A 644 -27.28 23.65 -12.83
N GLU A 645 -27.91 24.84 -12.82
CA GLU A 645 -27.26 26.06 -12.33
C GLU A 645 -26.97 25.97 -10.83
N LEU A 646 -27.90 25.45 -10.05
CA LEU A 646 -27.73 25.27 -8.61
C LEU A 646 -26.70 24.19 -8.31
N LYS A 647 -26.69 23.09 -9.07
CA LYS A 647 -25.61 22.06 -8.98
C LYS A 647 -24.24 22.65 -9.24
N ARG A 648 -24.12 23.48 -10.28
CA ARG A 648 -22.89 24.18 -10.63
C ARG A 648 -22.48 25.15 -9.52
N GLY A 649 -23.40 25.88 -8.93
CA GLY A 649 -23.14 26.79 -7.82
C GLY A 649 -22.63 26.07 -6.58
N ILE A 650 -23.26 24.97 -6.20
CA ILE A 650 -22.80 24.13 -5.07
C ILE A 650 -21.41 23.58 -5.35
N TRP A 651 -21.17 23.08 -6.56
CA TRP A 651 -19.87 22.56 -6.96
C TRP A 651 -18.77 23.62 -6.87
N LEU A 652 -19.04 24.85 -7.34
CA LEU A 652 -18.11 25.97 -7.25
C LEU A 652 -17.85 26.38 -5.80
N ASP A 653 -18.86 26.34 -4.92
CA ASP A 653 -18.71 26.65 -3.51
C ASP A 653 -17.81 25.63 -2.78
N GLU A 654 -17.91 24.38 -3.14
CA GLU A 654 -17.05 23.30 -2.62
C GLU A 654 -15.61 23.39 -3.14
N HIS A 655 -15.38 24.03 -4.29
CA HIS A 655 -14.06 24.14 -4.94
C HIS A 655 -13.42 25.52 -4.84
N LYS A 656 -13.91 26.38 -3.93
CA LYS A 656 -13.27 27.66 -3.63
C LYS A 656 -11.85 27.46 -3.15
N GLU A 657 -10.97 28.32 -3.63
CA GLU A 657 -9.60 28.36 -3.13
C GLU A 657 -9.57 28.74 -1.66
N LYS A 658 -8.87 27.94 -0.87
CA LYS A 658 -8.70 28.10 0.57
C LYS A 658 -7.22 28.36 0.88
N GLY A 659 -6.95 29.04 1.96
CA GLY A 659 -5.56 29.29 2.33
C GLY A 659 -5.40 30.64 3.02
N PHE A 660 -4.33 31.34 2.67
CA PHE A 660 -3.93 32.60 3.28
C PHE A 660 -3.78 33.68 2.20
N ALA A 661 -4.31 34.86 2.48
CA ALA A 661 -4.08 36.08 1.71
C ALA A 661 -3.48 37.15 2.63
N VAL A 662 -2.58 37.98 2.13
CA VAL A 662 -1.95 39.06 2.89
C VAL A 662 -2.77 40.34 2.67
N GLU A 663 -3.05 41.06 3.76
CA GLU A 663 -3.78 42.34 3.75
C GLU A 663 -3.05 43.39 2.90
N GLY A 664 -3.81 44.16 2.14
CA GLY A 664 -3.31 45.24 1.29
C GLY A 664 -2.60 44.78 0.03
N THR A 665 -2.78 43.49 -0.37
CA THR A 665 -2.26 42.94 -1.61
C THR A 665 -3.35 42.81 -2.67
N GLN A 666 -2.95 42.67 -3.94
CA GLN A 666 -3.85 42.46 -5.07
C GLN A 666 -4.80 41.27 -4.85
N GLN A 667 -4.30 40.19 -4.27
CA GLN A 667 -5.11 39.02 -3.97
C GLN A 667 -6.24 39.31 -2.97
N GLU A 668 -5.97 40.13 -1.96
CA GLU A 668 -7.02 40.51 -1.02
C GLU A 668 -8.04 41.47 -1.64
N GLU A 669 -7.59 42.43 -2.43
CA GLU A 669 -8.47 43.33 -3.17
C GLU A 669 -9.38 42.52 -4.10
N GLU A 670 -8.85 41.60 -4.89
CA GLU A 670 -9.63 40.69 -5.74
C GLU A 670 -10.61 39.86 -4.92
N ARG A 671 -10.17 39.31 -3.78
CA ARG A 671 -11.04 38.54 -2.87
C ARG A 671 -12.25 39.38 -2.40
N LEU A 672 -12.02 40.63 -2.05
CA LEU A 672 -13.07 41.53 -1.59
C LEU A 672 -14.06 41.87 -2.72
N LEU A 673 -13.58 42.06 -3.93
CA LEU A 673 -14.41 42.33 -5.11
C LEU A 673 -15.38 41.17 -5.40
N TYR A 674 -14.91 39.93 -5.19
CA TYR A 674 -15.70 38.71 -5.48
C TYR A 674 -16.45 38.15 -4.26
N SER A 675 -16.19 38.67 -3.04
CA SER A 675 -16.85 38.19 -1.81
C SER A 675 -18.26 38.76 -1.58
N GLY A 676 -18.72 39.65 -2.45
CA GLY A 676 -19.95 40.41 -2.27
C GLY A 676 -21.26 39.64 -2.53
N VAL A 677 -21.23 38.44 -3.11
CA VAL A 677 -22.44 37.67 -3.44
C VAL A 677 -22.66 36.62 -2.35
N LYS A 678 -23.65 36.86 -1.48
CA LYS A 678 -24.12 35.82 -0.55
C LYS A 678 -24.98 34.82 -1.31
N PHE A 679 -24.72 33.57 -1.09
CA PHE A 679 -25.57 32.47 -1.51
C PHE A 679 -26.89 32.56 -0.73
N ASP A 680 -27.94 33.04 -1.34
CA ASP A 680 -29.28 32.86 -0.83
C ASP A 680 -29.80 31.52 -1.37
N LYS A 681 -30.30 30.66 -0.48
CA LYS A 681 -30.74 29.29 -0.82
C LYS A 681 -31.76 29.22 -1.96
N ASP A 682 -32.28 30.34 -2.35
CA ASP A 682 -33.41 30.43 -3.29
C ASP A 682 -33.09 31.02 -4.67
N LYS A 683 -32.00 31.76 -4.93
CA LYS A 683 -31.95 32.45 -6.25
C LYS A 683 -30.61 32.81 -6.91
N GLU A 684 -29.44 32.77 -6.30
CA GLU A 684 -28.21 33.23 -7.00
C GLU A 684 -26.97 32.34 -6.80
N VAL A 685 -26.24 32.12 -7.90
CA VAL A 685 -24.96 31.39 -7.93
C VAL A 685 -23.88 32.33 -7.43
N SER A 686 -23.24 31.96 -6.32
CA SER A 686 -22.07 32.69 -5.80
C SER A 686 -20.93 32.70 -6.81
N THR A 687 -20.39 33.88 -7.12
CA THR A 687 -19.19 34.07 -7.93
C THR A 687 -17.93 34.22 -7.09
N ASN A 688 -17.98 33.85 -5.81
CA ASN A 688 -16.84 33.96 -4.90
C ASN A 688 -15.87 32.80 -5.13
N PHE A 689 -14.67 33.11 -5.60
CA PHE A 689 -13.60 32.13 -5.88
C PHE A 689 -12.76 31.80 -4.66
N TYR A 690 -12.84 32.60 -3.58
CA TYR A 690 -11.89 32.52 -2.46
C TYR A 690 -12.59 32.38 -1.10
N SER A 691 -11.99 31.57 -0.24
CA SER A 691 -12.31 31.41 1.18
C SER A 691 -11.04 31.52 2.04
N ALA A 692 -10.11 32.40 1.68
CA ALA A 692 -8.82 32.54 2.35
C ALA A 692 -8.93 33.33 3.66
N VAL A 693 -8.07 32.98 4.62
CA VAL A 693 -7.84 33.72 5.87
C VAL A 693 -6.93 34.89 5.57
N THR A 694 -7.33 36.12 5.93
CA THR A 694 -6.51 37.31 5.71
C THR A 694 -5.54 37.50 6.86
N ILE A 695 -4.24 37.51 6.54
CA ILE A 695 -3.15 37.79 7.46
C ILE A 695 -2.91 39.29 7.45
N ALA A 696 -2.84 39.91 8.65
CA ALA A 696 -2.49 41.31 8.77
C ALA A 696 -1.06 41.58 8.27
N GLY A 697 -0.89 42.57 7.41
CA GLY A 697 0.40 42.82 6.74
C GLY A 697 1.56 43.10 7.69
N ASP A 698 1.29 43.80 8.82
CA ASP A 698 2.28 44.06 9.90
C ASP A 698 2.64 42.79 10.70
N LYS A 699 1.82 41.74 10.65
CA LYS A 699 2.03 40.46 11.38
C LYS A 699 2.69 39.36 10.54
N LEU A 700 2.94 39.59 9.27
CA LEU A 700 3.51 38.60 8.37
C LEU A 700 4.88 38.09 8.85
N LYS A 701 5.73 39.00 9.32
CA LYS A 701 7.05 38.65 9.90
C LYS A 701 6.93 37.80 11.17
N LYS A 702 5.89 38.02 11.99
CA LYS A 702 5.63 37.23 13.18
C LYS A 702 5.27 35.80 12.81
N LEU A 703 4.46 35.60 11.76
CA LEU A 703 4.11 34.28 11.21
C LEU A 703 5.36 33.57 10.67
N GLU A 704 6.16 34.25 9.84
CA GLU A 704 7.41 33.70 9.28
C GLU A 704 8.37 33.27 10.41
N SER A 705 8.60 34.13 11.40
CA SER A 705 9.46 33.81 12.54
C SER A 705 8.96 32.63 13.37
N ARG A 706 7.63 32.46 13.51
CA ARG A 706 7.07 31.29 14.19
C ARG A 706 7.31 30.02 13.42
N ILE A 707 7.11 30.04 12.10
CA ILE A 707 7.36 28.89 11.23
C ILE A 707 8.84 28.49 11.30
N GLU A 708 9.75 29.44 11.16
CA GLU A 708 11.19 29.20 11.26
C GLU A 708 11.55 28.55 12.60
N LYS A 709 11.04 29.11 13.69
CA LYS A 709 11.29 28.61 15.04
C LYS A 709 10.85 27.18 15.23
N VAL A 710 9.62 26.83 14.86
CA VAL A 710 9.09 25.47 15.09
C VAL A 710 9.80 24.43 14.21
N VAL A 711 10.15 24.77 12.98
CA VAL A 711 10.89 23.89 12.09
C VAL A 711 12.30 23.64 12.62
N LYS A 712 12.99 24.70 13.06
CA LYS A 712 14.32 24.63 13.64
C LYS A 712 14.33 23.77 14.91
N GLU A 713 13.50 24.08 15.89
CA GLU A 713 13.42 23.37 17.18
C GLU A 713 13.15 21.88 17.00
N ASN A 714 12.20 21.50 16.15
CA ASN A 714 11.89 20.08 15.90
C ASN A 714 13.01 19.37 15.13
N THR A 715 13.69 20.07 14.22
CA THR A 715 14.84 19.50 13.49
C THR A 715 16.02 19.29 14.45
N GLU A 716 16.32 20.23 15.34
CA GLU A 716 17.34 20.08 16.38
C GLU A 716 17.03 18.90 17.30
N GLN A 717 15.79 18.76 17.74
CA GLN A 717 15.36 17.65 18.60
C GLN A 717 15.57 16.29 17.94
N VAL A 718 15.16 16.10 16.68
CA VAL A 718 15.32 14.81 16.01
C VAL A 718 16.78 14.52 15.68
N LYS A 719 17.56 15.55 15.33
CA LYS A 719 19.01 15.42 15.11
C LYS A 719 19.77 15.10 16.41
N SER A 720 19.25 15.53 17.57
CA SER A 720 19.76 15.11 18.89
C SER A 720 19.28 13.73 19.33
N GLY A 721 18.49 13.06 18.51
CA GLY A 721 18.01 11.69 18.75
C GLY A 721 16.69 11.58 19.50
N ILE A 722 15.91 12.65 19.63
CA ILE A 722 14.57 12.61 20.23
C ILE A 722 13.58 12.10 19.18
N VAL A 723 13.03 10.90 19.38
CA VAL A 723 12.14 10.22 18.43
C VAL A 723 10.84 9.73 19.11
N ASP A 724 10.31 10.51 20.03
CA ASP A 724 9.14 10.18 20.82
C ASP A 724 7.83 10.14 19.99
N ALA A 725 6.92 9.27 20.40
CA ALA A 725 5.61 9.12 19.78
C ALA A 725 4.58 10.07 20.43
N ARG A 726 4.67 11.35 20.11
CA ARG A 726 3.74 12.41 20.59
C ARG A 726 3.00 13.05 19.43
N PRO A 727 1.94 12.41 18.90
CA PRO A 727 1.19 12.96 17.78
C PRO A 727 0.38 14.19 18.18
N LEU A 728 0.27 15.13 17.25
CA LEU A 728 -0.61 16.27 17.36
C LEU A 728 -2.08 15.87 17.18
N VAL A 729 -2.97 16.47 17.97
CA VAL A 729 -4.42 16.20 17.96
C VAL A 729 -5.17 17.49 17.61
N ASP A 730 -6.12 17.40 16.71
CA ASP A 730 -7.04 18.47 16.34
C ASP A 730 -8.47 17.93 16.47
N ASP A 731 -9.32 18.63 17.24
CA ASP A 731 -10.71 18.21 17.50
C ASP A 731 -10.82 16.76 17.98
N GLY A 732 -9.95 16.35 18.92
CA GLY A 732 -9.91 15.01 19.50
C GLY A 732 -9.34 13.92 18.57
N LYS A 733 -9.01 14.22 17.32
CA LYS A 733 -8.43 13.29 16.36
C LYS A 733 -6.93 13.46 16.24
N ALA A 734 -6.19 12.37 16.41
CA ALA A 734 -4.74 12.37 16.23
C ALA A 734 -4.41 12.41 14.73
N LEU A 735 -4.10 13.60 14.22
CA LEU A 735 -3.92 13.89 12.79
C LEU A 735 -2.93 12.95 12.10
N SER A 736 -1.78 12.72 12.73
CA SER A 736 -0.73 11.86 12.18
C SER A 736 -1.02 10.36 12.32
N CYS A 737 -2.03 9.96 13.10
CA CYS A 737 -2.31 8.54 13.39
C CYS A 737 -3.38 7.94 12.49
N GLU A 738 -4.30 8.75 11.94
CA GLU A 738 -5.44 8.25 11.17
C GLU A 738 -4.98 7.40 9.97
N TYR A 739 -3.95 7.89 9.26
CA TYR A 739 -3.37 7.23 8.08
C TYR A 739 -1.90 6.84 8.30
N CYS A 740 -1.53 6.50 9.55
CA CYS A 740 -0.15 6.13 9.86
C CYS A 740 0.14 4.68 9.47
N ASP A 741 1.15 4.47 8.63
CA ASP A 741 1.62 3.13 8.22
C ASP A 741 2.19 2.33 9.40
N PHE A 742 2.47 2.96 10.53
CA PHE A 742 3.19 2.40 11.67
C PHE A 742 2.33 2.18 12.91
N LYS A 743 0.99 2.19 12.78
CA LYS A 743 0.05 2.01 13.91
C LYS A 743 0.33 0.75 14.71
N ASP A 744 0.57 -0.36 14.01
CA ASP A 744 0.69 -1.69 14.60
C ASP A 744 1.96 -1.88 15.43
N ILE A 745 2.97 -1.03 15.23
CA ILE A 745 4.26 -1.10 15.94
C ILE A 745 4.46 0.06 16.92
N CYS A 746 3.62 1.08 16.88
CA CYS A 746 3.81 2.31 17.66
C CYS A 746 3.56 2.15 19.16
N GLY A 747 2.53 1.39 19.56
CA GLY A 747 2.18 1.16 20.98
C GLY A 747 1.86 2.42 21.80
N MET A 748 1.59 3.57 21.15
CA MET A 748 1.41 4.85 21.81
C MET A 748 0.16 4.89 22.69
N LYS A 749 0.29 5.43 23.90
CA LYS A 749 -0.84 5.71 24.79
C LYS A 749 -1.55 7.02 24.46
N GLN A 750 -2.83 7.08 24.81
CA GLN A 750 -3.67 8.27 24.57
C GLN A 750 -3.19 9.51 25.32
N SER A 751 -2.51 9.33 26.47
CA SER A 751 -1.93 10.40 27.31
C SER A 751 -0.72 11.14 26.70
N SER A 752 -0.13 10.60 25.63
CA SER A 752 1.05 11.20 24.97
C SER A 752 0.70 12.18 23.84
N ARG A 753 -0.57 12.54 23.71
CA ARG A 753 -1.07 13.42 22.65
C ARG A 753 -0.92 14.90 23.00
N VAL A 754 -0.71 15.73 21.98
CA VAL A 754 -0.58 17.20 22.13
C VAL A 754 -1.70 17.86 21.31
N ASP A 755 -2.54 18.67 21.99
CA ASP A 755 -3.65 19.36 21.35
C ASP A 755 -3.15 20.61 20.58
N VAL A 756 -3.53 20.73 19.31
CA VAL A 756 -3.18 21.89 18.48
C VAL A 756 -4.05 23.12 18.81
N GLU A 757 -5.16 22.98 19.51
CA GLU A 757 -6.02 24.07 19.94
C GLU A 757 -5.67 24.54 21.38
N SER A 758 -4.38 24.54 21.71
CA SER A 758 -3.92 25.15 22.96
C SER A 758 -4.25 26.65 23.01
N ALA A 759 -4.42 27.18 24.22
CA ALA A 759 -4.71 28.61 24.42
C ALA A 759 -3.69 29.51 23.70
N GLU A 760 -2.40 29.15 23.75
CA GLU A 760 -1.31 29.89 23.09
C GLU A 760 -1.44 29.89 21.55
N ALA A 761 -1.84 28.74 20.95
CA ALA A 761 -2.00 28.63 19.51
C ALA A 761 -3.23 29.40 19.02
N VAL A 762 -4.30 29.40 19.79
CA VAL A 762 -5.51 30.15 19.49
C VAL A 762 -5.24 31.67 19.58
N GLU A 763 -4.60 32.12 20.66
CA GLU A 763 -4.20 33.54 20.84
C GLU A 763 -3.26 33.99 19.71
N PHE A 764 -2.29 33.17 19.34
CA PHE A 764 -1.42 33.44 18.19
C PHE A 764 -2.21 33.62 16.90
N GLY A 765 -3.18 32.71 16.63
CA GLY A 765 -4.05 32.78 15.45
C GLY A 765 -4.89 34.04 15.41
N GLU A 766 -5.49 34.42 16.54
CA GLU A 766 -6.30 35.65 16.66
C GLU A 766 -5.48 36.92 16.46
N ASP A 767 -4.23 36.97 16.94
CA ASP A 767 -3.33 38.11 16.75
C ASP A 767 -2.86 38.27 15.29
N ILE A 768 -2.72 37.20 14.54
CA ILE A 768 -2.22 37.22 13.16
C ILE A 768 -3.30 37.64 12.13
N VAL A 769 -4.55 37.30 12.40
CA VAL A 769 -5.68 37.53 11.45
C VAL A 769 -6.21 38.96 11.56
N VAL A 770 -6.56 39.55 10.45
CA VAL A 770 -7.29 40.84 10.42
C VAL A 770 -8.63 40.67 11.13
N ALA A 771 -8.86 41.44 12.18
CA ALA A 771 -10.10 41.40 12.93
C ALA A 771 -11.32 41.61 12.00
N LYS A 772 -12.25 40.66 11.95
CA LYS A 772 -13.50 40.84 11.25
C LYS A 772 -14.22 42.03 11.92
N THR A 773 -14.31 43.17 11.24
CA THR A 773 -15.20 44.25 11.65
C THR A 773 -16.59 43.64 11.83
N LYS A 774 -17.06 43.53 13.07
CA LYS A 774 -18.48 43.23 13.34
C LYS A 774 -19.28 44.34 12.67
N LYS A 775 -19.87 44.09 11.48
CA LYS A 775 -20.90 44.92 10.94
C LYS A 775 -21.99 44.96 12.00
N GLY A 776 -22.16 46.17 12.58
CA GLY A 776 -23.16 46.45 13.59
C GLY A 776 -24.51 45.88 13.11
N LYS A 777 -25.21 45.17 13.97
CA LYS A 777 -26.63 45.00 13.85
C LYS A 777 -27.23 46.41 13.84
N GLY A 778 -27.38 46.93 12.62
CA GLY A 778 -28.23 48.08 12.41
C GLY A 778 -29.67 47.67 12.76
N ASP A 779 -30.24 48.31 13.71
CA ASP A 779 -31.66 48.30 14.03
C ASP A 779 -32.48 48.41 12.73
N LYS A 780 -33.25 47.39 12.42
CA LYS A 780 -34.66 47.48 12.03
C LYS A 780 -35.24 46.06 11.92
#